data_86fc53ee5d4efe5937736377ba34dd6f
#
_entry.id   86fc53ee5d4efe5937736377ba34dd6f
#
_cell.length_a   1.000
_cell.length_b   1.000
_cell.length_c   1.000
_cell.angle_alpha   90.00
_cell.angle_beta   90.00
_cell.angle_gamma   90.00
#
_symmetry.space_group_name_H-M   'P 1'
#
loop_
_entity.id
_entity.type
_entity.pdbx_description
1 polymer ?
#
loop_
_entity_poly.entity_id
_entity_poly.type
_entity_poly.pdbx_seq_one_letter_code
_entity_poly.pdbx_strand_id
1 'polypeptide(L)'
;MKRILKFLATVILASVLLVSCNRQREKYIELSNAVILISPTLNSPVKEPAGAILTEEIGKRTALQLQLAENWDNRTIIACALAGDKDLFGESVPKREGENLPETKKEGFRLVHTNADGKDILWIIGADSRGILYGIGKLLRMAEMAENSISVPAGIDMATSPEYAIRGHQFGYRMTANSWDAWTIEQFDQHFREQMLFGANSIEGIPFQDTRPDPHMKYPREVMNVEFSKICQKYDLDYWVWAAVELDLKDKKQRQSELDKMEAFFKSCPRFDAVFFPGGDPGENHPSEVLPFLEEMTAVMHKYHPNAGMWISLQGFEREKVEYFFNYLKEKNPDWLTGLVNGPSSPPIKLERELLPKKYKIRSYPDLTHTVRCQFPVKRWDQAFALTLGRECTNPQPLYYAGIHNNDAPHTDGFISYSDGVHDDVNKVIWSQMGWDTKNDVNNVVWEYCNFFFGSNVATEATNGILALEQNWVGPIGENKEIEKTLQLWKKLEDGNTQLNNTNWRWQQLLMRAYYDAYIQQRNNYEKKLEAEAYEILAGAKSAGADKTMELALKHVQLADSVPIAQELRQKAIFYIDELFKSVGLQTSVKLYNAAGYERGCVRDFIDYPLNNRWWLEDEFKKVLEMKSEEEKVARLDFIRTYETPGEGSFYDNISSADAKHVISETDDAIDYLWENDGWSRKRLSTQLFQFQPELQYNELDPNSDYLIRVSGYGEALLRANGERLTPTKYEKGFEQFKEFPLSKELIKDGKLKITFDKPDEEHLNWRQQSRVTDVWVLRK
;
A
#
# COMPACT_ATOMS: atom_id res chain seq x y z
N MET A 1 31.53 -40.62 40.00
CA MET A 1 31.15 -40.25 38.61
C MET A 1 29.98 -39.28 38.55
N LYS A 2 28.80 -39.50 39.17
CA LYS A 2 27.67 -38.53 39.09
C LYS A 2 27.92 -37.13 39.70
N ARG A 3 28.79 -36.97 40.65
CA ARG A 3 29.16 -35.63 41.23
C ARG A 3 30.13 -34.82 40.34
N ILE A 4 31.04 -35.49 39.63
CA ILE A 4 31.99 -34.88 38.73
C ILE A 4 31.26 -34.38 37.43
N LEU A 5 30.29 -35.15 36.93
CA LEU A 5 29.44 -34.72 35.80
C LEU A 5 28.58 -33.49 36.11
N LYS A 6 28.04 -33.39 37.34
CA LYS A 6 27.25 -32.19 37.73
C LYS A 6 28.14 -30.97 37.89
N PHE A 7 29.40 -31.12 38.36
CA PHE A 7 30.31 -30.00 38.47
C PHE A 7 30.81 -29.52 37.09
N LEU A 8 31.10 -30.44 36.16
CA LEU A 8 31.41 -30.07 34.77
C LEU A 8 30.20 -29.42 34.04
N ALA A 9 28.98 -29.91 34.24
CA ALA A 9 27.80 -29.30 33.64
C ALA A 9 27.54 -27.86 34.17
N THR A 10 27.80 -27.62 35.47
CA THR A 10 27.66 -26.26 36.06
C THR A 10 28.76 -25.33 35.61
N VAL A 11 29.98 -25.79 35.39
CA VAL A 11 31.08 -25.00 34.87
C VAL A 11 30.87 -24.67 33.37
N ILE A 12 30.34 -25.61 32.59
CA ILE A 12 30.01 -25.40 31.18
C ILE A 12 28.82 -24.41 31.06
N LEU A 13 27.81 -24.52 31.92
CA LEU A 13 26.71 -23.58 31.95
C LEU A 13 27.16 -22.17 32.38
N ALA A 14 28.07 -22.06 33.35
CA ALA A 14 28.63 -20.79 33.78
C ALA A 14 29.57 -20.17 32.71
N SER A 15 30.30 -20.99 31.96
CA SER A 15 31.12 -20.52 30.84
C SER A 15 30.31 -20.10 29.63
N VAL A 16 29.17 -20.76 29.34
CA VAL A 16 28.21 -20.36 28.29
C VAL A 16 27.48 -19.07 28.67
N LEU A 17 27.15 -18.86 29.94
CA LEU A 17 26.62 -17.60 30.45
C LEU A 17 27.63 -16.45 30.46
N LEU A 18 28.93 -16.75 30.64
CA LEU A 18 29.98 -15.75 30.57
C LEU A 18 30.42 -15.40 29.13
N VAL A 19 30.21 -16.33 28.17
CA VAL A 19 30.45 -16.07 26.75
C VAL A 19 29.27 -15.31 26.12
N SER A 20 28.06 -15.43 26.66
CA SER A 20 26.91 -14.62 26.20
C SER A 20 26.91 -13.19 26.76
N CYS A 21 27.75 -12.86 27.78
CA CYS A 21 27.90 -11.51 28.32
C CYS A 21 29.07 -10.72 27.71
N ASN A 22 29.84 -11.28 26.79
CA ASN A 22 30.83 -10.56 26.03
C ASN A 22 30.36 -10.20 24.60
N ARG A 23 29.11 -9.73 24.45
CA ARG A 23 28.88 -8.67 23.45
C ARG A 23 29.76 -7.53 23.89
N GLN A 24 30.83 -7.22 23.12
CA GLN A 24 31.50 -5.93 23.22
C GLN A 24 30.36 -4.90 23.32
N ARG A 25 30.27 -4.17 24.45
CA ARG A 25 29.43 -2.99 24.52
C ARG A 25 29.93 -2.10 23.40
N GLU A 26 29.15 -1.98 22.34
CA GLU A 26 29.41 -0.96 21.32
C GLU A 26 29.58 0.34 22.10
N LYS A 27 30.70 1.03 21.87
CA LYS A 27 30.94 2.28 22.52
C LYS A 27 29.97 3.29 21.90
N TYR A 28 29.13 3.90 22.70
CA TYR A 28 28.20 4.93 22.21
C TYR A 28 28.81 6.32 22.44
N ILE A 29 28.43 7.24 21.56
CA ILE A 29 28.68 8.68 21.72
C ILE A 29 27.43 9.27 22.34
N GLU A 30 27.60 9.94 23.47
CA GLU A 30 26.51 10.67 24.13
C GLU A 30 26.33 12.04 23.48
N LEU A 31 25.16 12.32 22.97
CA LEU A 31 24.79 13.57 22.28
C LEU A 31 23.85 14.46 23.12
N SER A 32 23.47 14.05 24.33
CA SER A 32 22.48 14.77 25.17
C SER A 32 22.89 16.20 25.54
N ASN A 33 24.17 16.50 25.50
CA ASN A 33 24.73 17.84 25.74
C ASN A 33 25.44 18.40 24.50
N ALA A 34 25.12 17.88 23.34
CA ALA A 34 25.78 18.29 22.10
C ALA A 34 25.39 19.71 21.68
N VAL A 35 26.29 20.33 20.93
CA VAL A 35 26.08 21.58 20.23
C VAL A 35 25.96 21.28 18.74
N ILE A 36 25.06 21.97 18.06
CA ILE A 36 24.84 21.81 16.63
C ILE A 36 25.55 22.95 15.89
N LEU A 37 26.45 22.60 14.98
CA LEU A 37 27.12 23.53 14.08
C LEU A 37 26.65 23.27 12.63
N ILE A 38 26.26 24.33 11.93
CA ILE A 38 25.81 24.23 10.53
C ILE A 38 26.68 25.12 9.66
N SER A 39 27.18 24.55 8.57
CA SER A 39 28.03 25.26 7.64
C SER A 39 27.45 26.59 7.19
N PRO A 40 28.22 27.69 7.24
CA PRO A 40 27.81 28.99 6.69
C PRO A 40 27.62 28.96 5.17
N THR A 41 28.22 27.98 4.47
CA THR A 41 28.11 27.81 3.01
C THR A 41 26.80 27.14 2.60
N LEU A 42 26.08 26.53 3.55
CA LEU A 42 24.76 25.99 3.30
C LEU A 42 23.77 27.15 3.05
N ASN A 43 23.26 27.20 1.85
CA ASN A 43 22.38 28.29 1.43
C ASN A 43 20.92 28.08 1.89
N SER A 44 20.18 29.19 2.01
CA SER A 44 18.70 29.16 2.04
C SER A 44 18.16 28.40 0.82
N PRO A 45 17.07 27.59 0.95
CA PRO A 45 16.19 27.54 2.12
C PRO A 45 16.59 26.53 3.20
N VAL A 46 17.56 25.64 2.98
CA VAL A 46 17.82 24.46 3.83
C VAL A 46 18.55 24.78 5.13
N LYS A 47 19.29 25.87 5.22
CA LYS A 47 20.12 26.19 6.39
C LYS A 47 19.31 26.28 7.69
N GLU A 48 18.23 27.05 7.69
CA GLU A 48 17.35 27.20 8.86
C GLU A 48 16.62 25.90 9.21
N PRO A 49 15.96 25.20 8.25
CA PRO A 49 15.35 23.92 8.50
C PRO A 49 16.30 22.86 9.06
N ALA A 50 17.53 22.77 8.60
CA ALA A 50 18.49 21.77 9.10
C ALA A 50 18.71 21.88 10.62
N GLY A 51 18.90 23.12 11.12
CA GLY A 51 19.02 23.36 12.57
C GLY A 51 17.72 23.11 13.32
N ALA A 52 16.61 23.62 12.79
CA ALA A 52 15.29 23.45 13.39
C ALA A 52 14.88 21.97 13.49
N ILE A 53 15.11 21.17 12.43
CA ILE A 53 14.82 19.74 12.44
C ILE A 53 15.57 19.02 13.56
N LEU A 54 16.89 19.25 13.69
CA LEU A 54 17.69 18.61 14.74
C LEU A 54 17.17 18.99 16.12
N THR A 55 16.97 20.27 16.40
CA THR A 55 16.55 20.74 17.73
C THR A 55 15.12 20.28 18.06
N GLU A 56 14.19 20.40 17.12
CA GLU A 56 12.78 20.07 17.33
C GLU A 56 12.53 18.57 17.41
N GLU A 57 13.11 17.78 16.47
CA GLU A 57 12.87 16.34 16.45
C GLU A 57 13.55 15.62 17.61
N ILE A 58 14.74 16.06 18.04
CA ILE A 58 15.37 15.57 19.27
C ILE A 58 14.54 16.01 20.48
N GLY A 59 14.16 17.29 20.54
CA GLY A 59 13.37 17.82 21.65
C GLY A 59 12.04 17.11 21.85
N LYS A 60 11.30 16.79 20.78
CA LYS A 60 10.04 16.04 20.84
C LYS A 60 10.18 14.65 21.43
N ARG A 61 11.32 13.98 21.21
CA ARG A 61 11.54 12.57 21.59
C ARG A 61 12.30 12.41 22.90
N THR A 62 13.03 13.45 23.32
CA THR A 62 13.93 13.36 24.49
C THR A 62 13.69 14.43 25.54
N ALA A 63 12.90 15.46 25.25
CA ALA A 63 12.77 16.69 26.01
C ALA A 63 14.06 17.54 26.11
N LEU A 64 15.14 17.15 25.43
CA LEU A 64 16.40 17.91 25.39
C LEU A 64 16.26 19.16 24.53
N GLN A 65 16.97 20.21 24.90
CA GLN A 65 17.05 21.49 24.17
C GLN A 65 18.50 21.70 23.68
N LEU A 66 18.86 21.05 22.55
CA LEU A 66 20.18 21.24 21.95
C LEU A 66 20.31 22.65 21.37
N GLN A 67 21.51 23.20 21.44
CA GLN A 67 21.80 24.57 21.04
C GLN A 67 22.47 24.63 19.68
N LEU A 68 22.02 25.57 18.84
CA LEU A 68 22.76 26.00 17.65
C LEU A 68 23.89 26.95 18.08
N ALA A 69 25.07 26.79 17.52
CA ALA A 69 26.21 27.66 17.77
C ALA A 69 26.97 28.00 16.46
N GLU A 70 27.78 29.05 16.50
CA GLU A 70 28.63 29.49 15.38
C GLU A 70 30.13 29.28 15.71
N ASN A 71 30.45 28.69 16.84
CA ASN A 71 31.83 28.43 17.28
C ASN A 71 31.92 27.06 17.96
N TRP A 72 33.09 26.46 17.83
CA TRP A 72 33.46 25.26 18.55
C TRP A 72 33.57 25.50 20.06
N ASP A 73 33.11 24.58 20.86
CA ASP A 73 33.31 24.57 22.31
C ASP A 73 33.80 23.19 22.80
N ASN A 74 33.80 22.95 24.09
CA ASN A 74 34.33 21.70 24.66
C ASN A 74 33.31 20.56 24.77
N ARG A 75 32.08 20.76 24.29
CA ARG A 75 31.02 19.76 24.29
C ARG A 75 31.14 18.83 23.06
N THR A 76 30.41 17.72 23.08
CA THR A 76 30.14 16.92 21.89
C THR A 76 29.47 17.77 20.80
N ILE A 77 29.87 17.56 19.55
CA ILE A 77 29.38 18.38 18.43
C ILE A 77 28.61 17.52 17.42
N ILE A 78 27.50 18.01 16.95
CA ILE A 78 26.84 17.57 15.71
C ILE A 78 27.17 18.60 14.64
N ALA A 79 28.02 18.24 13.69
CA ALA A 79 28.55 19.14 12.67
C ALA A 79 27.96 18.85 11.30
N CYS A 80 27.19 19.79 10.71
CA CYS A 80 26.62 19.69 9.38
C CYS A 80 27.49 20.50 8.38
N ALA A 81 28.10 19.82 7.41
CA ALA A 81 28.97 20.43 6.41
C ALA A 81 28.64 19.93 4.99
N LEU A 82 28.99 20.71 3.97
CA LEU A 82 28.99 20.24 2.60
C LEU A 82 30.30 19.53 2.25
N ALA A 83 30.26 18.57 1.35
CA ALA A 83 31.45 17.83 0.89
C ALA A 83 32.50 18.75 0.24
N GLY A 84 32.11 19.92 -0.25
CA GLY A 84 32.97 20.95 -0.80
C GLY A 84 33.62 21.89 0.23
N ASP A 85 33.18 21.85 1.50
CA ASP A 85 33.73 22.68 2.56
C ASP A 85 35.13 22.20 2.93
N LYS A 86 36.08 23.11 3.10
CA LYS A 86 37.42 22.78 3.57
C LYS A 86 37.47 22.64 5.08
N ASP A 87 36.76 23.51 5.75
CA ASP A 87 36.61 23.54 7.19
C ASP A 87 35.23 24.03 7.60
N LEU A 88 34.86 23.77 8.84
CA LEU A 88 33.67 24.30 9.51
C LEU A 88 34.17 25.12 10.72
N PHE A 89 34.07 26.43 10.64
CA PHE A 89 34.55 27.36 11.69
C PHE A 89 35.96 27.07 12.17
N GLY A 90 36.90 26.74 11.23
CA GLY A 90 38.32 26.47 11.50
C GLY A 90 38.68 24.99 11.71
N GLU A 91 37.74 24.09 11.93
CA GLU A 91 38.02 22.64 11.99
C GLU A 91 37.86 22.01 10.62
N SER A 92 38.85 21.20 10.22
CA SER A 92 38.84 20.54 8.91
C SER A 92 37.72 19.54 8.76
N VAL A 93 36.92 19.63 7.69
CA VAL A 93 35.93 18.64 7.37
C VAL A 93 36.58 17.31 7.00
N PRO A 94 36.21 16.17 7.63
CA PRO A 94 36.85 14.88 7.40
C PRO A 94 36.77 14.46 5.94
N LYS A 95 37.93 14.27 5.32
CA LYS A 95 38.03 13.73 3.97
C LYS A 95 37.77 12.23 3.97
N ARG A 96 37.24 11.73 2.85
CA ARG A 96 37.13 10.30 2.62
C ARG A 96 38.55 9.69 2.53
N GLU A 97 38.87 8.74 3.41
CA GLU A 97 40.12 8.00 3.36
C GLU A 97 39.84 6.58 2.85
N GLY A 98 40.52 6.20 1.75
CA GLY A 98 40.46 4.87 1.17
C GLY A 98 39.29 4.59 0.22
N GLU A 99 39.32 3.40 -0.39
CA GLU A 99 38.35 2.95 -1.38
C GLU A 99 37.11 2.25 -0.77
N ASN A 100 37.04 2.06 0.51
CA ASN A 100 36.02 1.23 1.18
C ASN A 100 34.65 1.89 1.32
N LEU A 101 34.52 3.21 1.12
CA LEU A 101 33.27 3.91 1.14
C LEU A 101 32.89 4.39 -0.27
N PRO A 102 31.60 4.30 -0.69
CA PRO A 102 31.17 4.83 -1.99
C PRO A 102 31.33 6.34 -2.05
N GLU A 103 31.63 6.87 -3.22
CA GLU A 103 31.56 8.32 -3.47
C GLU A 103 30.11 8.78 -3.35
N THR A 104 29.89 9.89 -2.62
CA THR A 104 28.55 10.46 -2.49
C THR A 104 28.17 11.21 -3.78
N LYS A 105 27.05 10.81 -4.38
CA LYS A 105 26.42 11.46 -5.54
C LYS A 105 25.41 12.51 -5.07
N LYS A 106 24.71 13.14 -6.02
CA LYS A 106 23.61 14.06 -5.73
C LYS A 106 22.67 13.49 -4.67
N GLU A 107 22.25 14.31 -3.71
CA GLU A 107 21.43 13.95 -2.55
C GLU A 107 22.10 12.97 -1.55
N GLY A 108 23.31 12.52 -1.82
CA GLY A 108 24.05 11.61 -0.93
C GLY A 108 24.62 12.31 0.29
N PHE A 109 24.97 11.52 1.30
CA PHE A 109 25.60 12.00 2.53
C PHE A 109 26.60 10.99 3.09
N ARG A 110 27.48 11.49 3.96
CA ARG A 110 28.34 10.70 4.83
C ARG A 110 28.06 11.05 6.29
N LEU A 111 27.90 10.04 7.14
CA LEU A 111 27.95 10.18 8.60
C LEU A 111 29.27 9.63 9.10
N VAL A 112 30.04 10.43 9.82
CA VAL A 112 31.31 9.99 10.35
C VAL A 112 31.57 10.53 11.75
N HIS A 113 31.97 9.64 12.66
CA HIS A 113 32.43 10.01 13.99
C HIS A 113 33.95 10.24 13.97
N THR A 114 34.39 11.38 14.49
CA THR A 114 35.79 11.68 14.76
C THR A 114 35.97 12.11 16.21
N ASN A 115 37.14 11.90 16.73
CA ASN A 115 37.53 12.43 18.06
C ASN A 115 38.73 13.35 17.86
N ALA A 116 38.60 14.62 18.20
CA ALA A 116 39.62 15.64 18.12
C ALA A 116 39.87 16.19 19.53
N ASP A 117 41.11 16.04 20.03
CA ASP A 117 41.53 16.51 21.35
C ASP A 117 40.61 16.05 22.50
N GLY A 118 40.10 14.80 22.41
CA GLY A 118 39.19 14.22 23.39
C GLY A 118 37.72 14.64 23.27
N LYS A 119 37.35 15.37 22.24
CA LYS A 119 35.96 15.75 21.91
C LYS A 119 35.40 14.84 20.83
N ASP A 120 34.24 14.31 21.06
CA ASP A 120 33.50 13.56 20.05
C ASP A 120 32.78 14.51 19.10
N ILE A 121 32.98 14.29 17.81
CA ILE A 121 32.34 15.05 16.75
C ILE A 121 31.63 14.08 15.83
N LEU A 122 30.30 14.24 15.69
CA LEU A 122 29.48 13.53 14.71
C LEU A 122 29.25 14.44 13.50
N TRP A 123 29.90 14.14 12.39
CA TRP A 123 29.76 14.85 11.15
C TRP A 123 28.65 14.32 10.31
N ILE A 124 27.83 15.23 9.77
CA ILE A 124 26.84 15.01 8.71
C ILE A 124 27.34 15.78 7.49
N ILE A 125 27.90 15.06 6.52
CA ILE A 125 28.54 15.68 5.34
C ILE A 125 27.66 15.38 4.13
N GLY A 126 26.91 16.38 3.64
CA GLY A 126 26.06 16.27 2.44
C GLY A 126 26.84 16.53 1.16
N ALA A 127 26.57 15.76 0.10
CA ALA A 127 27.04 16.05 -1.25
C ALA A 127 26.47 17.41 -1.76
N ASP A 128 25.27 17.70 -1.29
CA ASP A 128 24.52 18.96 -1.52
C ASP A 128 23.63 19.26 -0.29
N SER A 129 22.79 20.29 -0.39
CA SER A 129 21.89 20.69 0.71
C SER A 129 20.89 19.61 1.09
N ARG A 130 20.33 18.86 0.12
CA ARG A 130 19.42 17.74 0.40
C ARG A 130 20.17 16.59 1.12
N GLY A 131 21.40 16.32 0.73
CA GLY A 131 22.25 15.33 1.39
C GLY A 131 22.42 15.61 2.89
N ILE A 132 22.49 16.86 3.31
CA ILE A 132 22.50 17.21 4.77
C ILE A 132 21.19 16.81 5.43
N LEU A 133 20.03 17.13 4.83
CA LEU A 133 18.71 16.77 5.38
C LEU A 133 18.53 15.25 5.51
N TYR A 134 18.96 14.48 4.50
CA TYR A 134 18.91 13.03 4.55
C TYR A 134 19.89 12.43 5.57
N GLY A 135 21.07 13.05 5.72
CA GLY A 135 22.03 12.68 6.78
C GLY A 135 21.46 12.93 8.18
N ILE A 136 20.76 14.05 8.39
CA ILE A 136 20.01 14.32 9.63
C ILE A 136 18.93 13.25 9.83
N GLY A 137 18.16 12.92 8.78
CA GLY A 137 17.18 11.85 8.82
C GLY A 137 17.78 10.51 9.24
N LYS A 138 18.92 10.12 8.67
CA LYS A 138 19.61 8.88 9.04
C LYS A 138 20.08 8.90 10.49
N LEU A 139 20.67 10.00 10.93
CA LEU A 139 21.06 10.18 12.34
C LEU A 139 19.86 9.95 13.28
N LEU A 140 18.75 10.63 13.03
CA LEU A 140 17.56 10.54 13.89
C LEU A 140 16.92 9.15 13.89
N ARG A 141 16.94 8.45 12.76
CA ARG A 141 16.39 7.10 12.66
C ARG A 141 17.23 6.03 13.35
N MET A 142 18.54 6.24 13.45
CA MET A 142 19.45 5.27 14.07
C MET A 142 19.82 5.59 15.52
N ALA A 143 19.57 6.81 15.98
CA ALA A 143 19.90 7.23 17.35
C ALA A 143 19.03 6.50 18.38
N GLU A 144 19.64 6.08 19.49
CA GLU A 144 18.89 5.66 20.67
C GLU A 144 18.44 6.91 21.41
N MET A 145 17.13 7.11 21.48
CA MET A 145 16.48 8.27 22.10
C MET A 145 15.59 7.82 23.26
N ALA A 146 15.78 8.45 24.41
CA ALA A 146 14.97 8.29 25.59
C ALA A 146 14.79 9.64 26.28
N GLU A 147 13.96 9.73 27.31
CA GLU A 147 13.80 10.96 28.09
C GLU A 147 15.16 11.44 28.63
N ASN A 148 15.53 12.67 28.28
CA ASN A 148 16.80 13.33 28.61
C ASN A 148 18.07 12.62 28.08
N SER A 149 17.97 11.76 27.07
CA SER A 149 19.11 11.06 26.52
C SER A 149 18.99 10.86 25.00
N ILE A 150 20.12 11.07 24.28
CA ILE A 150 20.31 10.69 22.90
C ILE A 150 21.74 10.22 22.69
N SER A 151 21.91 9.04 22.10
CA SER A 151 23.21 8.48 21.80
C SER A 151 23.22 7.75 20.44
N VAL A 152 24.41 7.60 19.88
CA VAL A 152 24.65 6.87 18.63
C VAL A 152 25.87 5.95 18.76
N PRO A 153 25.98 4.84 18.01
CA PRO A 153 27.16 3.99 18.04
C PRO A 153 28.45 4.76 17.71
N ALA A 154 29.50 4.57 18.48
CA ALA A 154 30.80 5.17 18.21
C ALA A 154 31.45 4.49 16.99
N GLY A 155 32.32 5.24 16.30
CA GLY A 155 33.07 4.72 15.14
C GLY A 155 32.23 4.62 13.87
N ILE A 156 31.06 5.29 13.81
CA ILE A 156 30.32 5.42 12.58
C ILE A 156 31.17 6.02 11.49
N ASP A 157 31.23 5.38 10.34
CA ASP A 157 31.72 5.93 9.08
C ASP A 157 30.95 5.26 7.94
N MET A 158 29.91 5.92 7.44
CA MET A 158 29.07 5.43 6.37
C MET A 158 28.81 6.51 5.33
N ALA A 159 28.76 6.13 4.06
CA ALA A 159 28.40 7.02 2.96
C ALA A 159 27.37 6.32 2.07
N THR A 160 26.36 7.06 1.62
CA THR A 160 25.29 6.55 0.78
C THR A 160 24.72 7.63 -0.11
N SER A 161 24.08 7.22 -1.20
CA SER A 161 23.37 8.12 -2.13
C SER A 161 22.18 7.37 -2.73
N PRO A 162 21.08 8.05 -3.07
CA PRO A 162 19.92 7.39 -3.62
C PRO A 162 20.21 6.79 -5.00
N GLU A 163 19.62 5.60 -5.27
CA GLU A 163 19.67 4.95 -6.58
C GLU A 163 18.73 5.60 -7.58
N TYR A 164 17.54 6.01 -7.13
CA TYR A 164 16.48 6.58 -7.97
C TYR A 164 16.33 8.09 -7.74
N ALA A 165 16.21 8.83 -8.84
CA ALA A 165 16.15 10.29 -8.82
C ALA A 165 14.81 10.82 -8.30
N ILE A 166 13.71 10.09 -8.48
CA ILE A 166 12.36 10.48 -8.04
C ILE A 166 11.90 9.51 -6.96
N ARG A 167 11.59 10.03 -5.78
CA ARG A 167 11.13 9.27 -4.60
C ARG A 167 10.09 10.10 -3.88
N GLY A 168 8.81 9.85 -4.13
CA GLY A 168 7.78 10.75 -3.64
C GLY A 168 6.46 10.11 -3.30
N HIS A 169 5.59 10.94 -2.75
CA HIS A 169 4.25 10.55 -2.35
C HIS A 169 3.24 11.63 -2.72
N GLN A 170 2.05 11.19 -3.16
CA GLN A 170 0.93 12.06 -3.40
C GLN A 170 0.12 12.26 -2.12
N PHE A 171 -0.41 13.46 -1.92
CA PHE A 171 -1.25 13.83 -0.79
C PHE A 171 -2.52 14.49 -1.33
N GLY A 172 -3.61 13.72 -1.30
CA GLY A 172 -4.89 14.16 -1.82
C GLY A 172 -5.67 15.00 -0.80
N TYR A 173 -5.34 16.30 -0.66
CA TYR A 173 -6.19 17.21 0.11
C TYR A 173 -7.47 17.51 -0.66
N ARG A 174 -8.43 16.58 -0.60
CA ARG A 174 -9.67 16.60 -1.40
C ARG A 174 -10.78 15.81 -0.68
N MET A 175 -12.03 16.02 -1.08
CA MET A 175 -13.21 15.44 -0.42
C MET A 175 -13.20 13.89 -0.38
N THR A 176 -12.60 13.23 -1.36
CA THR A 176 -12.54 11.77 -1.41
C THR A 176 -11.41 11.15 -0.59
N ALA A 177 -10.52 11.95 0.01
CA ALA A 177 -9.53 11.47 0.96
C ALA A 177 -10.20 10.93 2.24
N ASN A 178 -9.54 10.02 2.94
CA ASN A 178 -10.08 9.46 4.18
C ASN A 178 -9.54 10.13 5.45
N SER A 179 -8.53 11.00 5.31
CA SER A 179 -7.95 11.75 6.43
C SER A 179 -7.26 13.05 6.02
N TRP A 180 -6.62 13.11 4.84
CA TRP A 180 -5.87 14.29 4.42
C TRP A 180 -6.71 15.56 4.36
N ASP A 181 -7.98 15.46 3.97
CA ASP A 181 -8.94 16.56 3.92
C ASP A 181 -9.18 17.25 5.28
N ALA A 182 -9.02 16.51 6.37
CA ALA A 182 -9.18 17.01 7.74
C ALA A 182 -7.92 17.67 8.33
N TRP A 183 -6.77 17.62 7.65
CA TRP A 183 -5.49 18.04 8.20
C TRP A 183 -5.27 19.55 8.13
N THR A 184 -4.44 20.06 9.06
CA THR A 184 -3.95 21.44 9.07
C THR A 184 -2.64 21.57 8.29
N ILE A 185 -2.25 22.82 8.03
CA ILE A 185 -0.96 23.15 7.38
C ILE A 185 0.21 22.62 8.22
N GLU A 186 0.12 22.75 9.56
CA GLU A 186 1.17 22.29 10.48
C GLU A 186 1.30 20.77 10.49
N GLN A 187 0.19 20.03 10.35
CA GLN A 187 0.20 18.58 10.25
C GLN A 187 0.88 18.14 8.95
N PHE A 188 0.62 18.81 7.83
CA PHE A 188 1.32 18.56 6.57
C PHE A 188 2.79 18.96 6.62
N ASP A 189 3.14 20.10 7.22
CA ASP A 189 4.54 20.51 7.40
C ASP A 189 5.34 19.45 8.15
N GLN A 190 4.80 18.97 9.28
CA GLN A 190 5.43 17.89 10.05
C GLN A 190 5.52 16.59 9.24
N HIS A 191 4.48 16.20 8.53
CA HIS A 191 4.46 14.94 7.79
C HIS A 191 5.39 14.97 6.58
N PHE A 192 5.46 16.07 5.82
CA PHE A 192 6.41 16.21 4.70
C PHE A 192 7.86 16.18 5.19
N ARG A 193 8.13 16.83 6.34
CA ARG A 193 9.40 16.70 7.04
C ARG A 193 9.73 15.23 7.35
N GLU A 194 8.79 14.49 7.91
CA GLU A 194 8.97 13.06 8.23
C GLU A 194 9.21 12.21 6.98
N GLN A 195 8.46 12.42 5.90
CA GLN A 195 8.70 11.73 4.62
C GLN A 195 10.10 12.03 4.06
N MET A 196 10.54 13.27 4.12
CA MET A 196 11.90 13.67 3.74
C MET A 196 12.96 12.99 4.62
N LEU A 197 12.77 12.94 5.92
CA LEU A 197 13.69 12.25 6.85
C LEU A 197 13.81 10.75 6.56
N PHE A 198 12.82 10.15 5.89
CA PHE A 198 12.83 8.77 5.39
C PHE A 198 13.23 8.64 3.91
N GLY A 199 13.73 9.71 3.27
CA GLY A 199 14.35 9.65 1.95
C GLY A 199 13.48 10.08 0.77
N ALA A 200 12.23 10.53 1.00
CA ALA A 200 11.42 11.13 -0.06
C ALA A 200 12.00 12.48 -0.48
N ASN A 201 11.93 12.79 -1.79
CA ASN A 201 12.35 14.07 -2.34
C ASN A 201 11.24 14.78 -3.12
N SER A 202 10.07 14.19 -3.27
CA SER A 202 8.98 14.74 -4.08
C SER A 202 7.65 14.61 -3.35
N ILE A 203 6.84 15.67 -3.42
CA ILE A 203 5.48 15.73 -2.90
C ILE A 203 4.56 16.09 -4.06
N GLU A 204 3.47 15.34 -4.23
CA GLU A 204 2.46 15.62 -5.26
C GLU A 204 1.12 16.00 -4.64
N GLY A 205 0.57 17.13 -5.02
CA GLY A 205 -0.73 17.63 -4.59
C GLY A 205 -1.81 17.45 -5.65
N ILE A 206 -3.09 17.55 -5.24
CA ILE A 206 -4.28 17.48 -6.12
C ILE A 206 -5.15 18.72 -5.92
N PRO A 207 -4.86 19.86 -6.59
CA PRO A 207 -5.55 21.11 -6.32
C PRO A 207 -6.95 21.23 -6.93
N PHE A 208 -7.29 20.46 -7.98
CA PHE A 208 -8.44 20.78 -8.83
C PHE A 208 -9.51 19.69 -8.95
N GLN A 209 -9.32 18.56 -8.30
CA GLN A 209 -10.30 17.47 -8.28
C GLN A 209 -11.25 17.58 -7.09
N ASP A 210 -12.47 17.01 -7.21
CA ASP A 210 -13.49 16.93 -6.15
C ASP A 210 -13.87 18.31 -5.58
N THR A 211 -14.59 19.08 -6.40
CA THR A 211 -14.97 20.46 -6.07
C THR A 211 -16.16 20.59 -5.12
N ARG A 212 -16.78 19.48 -4.70
CA ARG A 212 -17.91 19.49 -3.76
C ARG A 212 -17.49 19.99 -2.38
N PRO A 213 -18.40 20.64 -1.63
CA PRO A 213 -18.11 21.00 -0.24
C PRO A 213 -17.80 19.77 0.62
N ASP A 214 -16.82 19.91 1.47
CA ASP A 214 -16.39 18.87 2.39
C ASP A 214 -16.45 19.40 3.82
N PRO A 215 -17.16 18.71 4.77
CA PRO A 215 -17.28 19.13 6.14
C PRO A 215 -15.97 19.08 6.94
N HIS A 216 -14.97 18.34 6.49
CA HIS A 216 -13.69 18.15 7.17
C HIS A 216 -12.65 19.20 6.78
N MET A 217 -12.74 19.75 5.56
CA MET A 217 -11.75 20.70 5.04
C MET A 217 -11.72 22.00 5.82
N LYS A 218 -10.53 22.34 6.31
CA LYS A 218 -10.27 23.57 7.09
C LYS A 218 -9.87 24.74 6.18
N TYR A 219 -9.36 24.46 4.98
CA TYR A 219 -8.88 25.41 4.01
C TYR A 219 -9.42 25.06 2.63
N PRO A 220 -9.57 26.04 1.71
CA PRO A 220 -9.78 25.74 0.31
C PRO A 220 -8.61 24.90 -0.25
N ARG A 221 -8.90 23.97 -1.16
CA ARG A 221 -7.88 23.08 -1.75
C ARG A 221 -6.73 23.82 -2.40
N GLU A 222 -7.05 24.84 -3.17
CA GLU A 222 -6.08 25.66 -3.88
C GLU A 222 -5.14 26.35 -2.89
N VAL A 223 -5.66 26.83 -1.76
CA VAL A 223 -4.86 27.42 -0.68
C VAL A 223 -3.93 26.38 -0.08
N MET A 224 -4.45 25.22 0.29
CA MET A 224 -3.62 24.14 0.87
C MET A 224 -2.52 23.69 -0.11
N ASN A 225 -2.83 23.58 -1.40
CA ASN A 225 -1.82 23.19 -2.40
C ASN A 225 -0.74 24.27 -2.63
N VAL A 226 -1.05 25.53 -2.44
CA VAL A 226 -0.04 26.61 -2.38
C VAL A 226 0.81 26.49 -1.12
N GLU A 227 0.22 26.13 0.03
CA GLU A 227 0.99 25.87 1.26
C GLU A 227 1.90 24.62 1.08
N PHE A 228 1.46 23.57 0.37
CA PHE A 228 2.35 22.47 -0.01
C PHE A 228 3.58 22.94 -0.77
N SER A 229 3.38 23.85 -1.75
CA SER A 229 4.48 24.45 -2.48
C SER A 229 5.47 25.21 -1.58
N LYS A 230 4.97 25.94 -0.56
CA LYS A 230 5.82 26.63 0.43
C LYS A 230 6.58 25.68 1.32
N ILE A 231 5.93 24.62 1.78
CA ILE A 231 6.56 23.57 2.59
C ILE A 231 7.65 22.85 1.77
N CYS A 232 7.37 22.54 0.49
CA CYS A 232 8.36 21.96 -0.41
C CYS A 232 9.56 22.91 -0.62
N GLN A 233 9.32 24.20 -0.77
CA GLN A 233 10.40 25.20 -0.83
C GLN A 233 11.25 25.20 0.45
N LYS A 234 10.61 25.17 1.62
CA LYS A 234 11.26 25.16 2.93
C LYS A 234 12.23 23.97 3.10
N TYR A 235 11.85 22.78 2.67
CA TYR A 235 12.63 21.55 2.83
C TYR A 235 13.40 21.13 1.56
N ASP A 236 13.41 21.98 0.55
CA ASP A 236 14.00 21.68 -0.78
C ASP A 236 13.46 20.38 -1.40
N LEU A 237 12.16 20.11 -1.22
CA LEU A 237 11.44 19.02 -1.87
C LEU A 237 10.92 19.47 -3.23
N ASP A 238 10.83 18.56 -4.20
CA ASP A 238 10.20 18.82 -5.48
C ASP A 238 8.67 18.81 -5.31
N TYR A 239 8.02 19.89 -5.79
CA TYR A 239 6.57 20.01 -5.76
C TYR A 239 5.97 19.64 -7.11
N TRP A 240 5.16 18.58 -7.09
CA TRP A 240 4.43 18.07 -8.24
C TRP A 240 2.93 18.32 -8.07
N VAL A 241 2.23 18.42 -9.19
CA VAL A 241 0.78 18.57 -9.19
C VAL A 241 0.15 17.59 -10.16
N TRP A 242 -0.75 16.77 -9.63
CA TRP A 242 -1.67 15.98 -10.42
C TRP A 242 -2.81 16.89 -10.91
N ALA A 243 -3.02 16.96 -12.21
CA ALA A 243 -3.99 17.84 -12.84
C ALA A 243 -4.73 17.13 -13.97
N ALA A 244 -5.93 16.64 -13.69
CA ALA A 244 -6.82 16.10 -14.70
C ALA A 244 -7.60 17.21 -15.42
N VAL A 245 -7.96 16.95 -16.67
CA VAL A 245 -8.85 17.81 -17.46
C VAL A 245 -10.02 16.96 -17.98
N GLU A 246 -11.17 17.15 -17.37
CA GLU A 246 -12.42 16.43 -17.70
C GLU A 246 -13.29 17.15 -18.71
N LEU A 247 -12.97 18.41 -19.04
CA LEU A 247 -13.68 19.21 -20.03
C LEU A 247 -13.31 18.80 -21.47
N ASP A 248 -14.16 19.14 -22.45
CA ASP A 248 -13.89 18.92 -23.87
C ASP A 248 -12.83 19.91 -24.39
N LEU A 249 -11.63 19.42 -24.68
CA LEU A 249 -10.51 20.22 -25.19
C LEU A 249 -10.72 20.75 -26.60
N LYS A 250 -11.74 20.30 -27.35
CA LYS A 250 -12.15 20.90 -28.64
C LYS A 250 -12.87 22.22 -28.46
N ASP A 251 -13.50 22.44 -27.31
CA ASP A 251 -14.12 23.73 -26.96
C ASP A 251 -13.01 24.75 -26.58
N LYS A 252 -12.71 25.64 -27.49
CA LYS A 252 -11.65 26.64 -27.32
C LYS A 252 -11.85 27.54 -26.09
N LYS A 253 -13.08 27.81 -25.69
CA LYS A 253 -13.39 28.64 -24.53
C LYS A 253 -13.09 27.91 -23.22
N GLN A 254 -13.52 26.66 -23.14
CA GLN A 254 -13.23 25.81 -21.98
C GLN A 254 -11.71 25.56 -21.85
N ARG A 255 -11.06 25.25 -22.98
CA ARG A 255 -9.60 25.07 -23.05
C ARG A 255 -8.86 26.31 -22.55
N GLN A 256 -9.22 27.54 -23.00
CA GLN A 256 -8.60 28.75 -22.53
C GLN A 256 -8.85 29.00 -21.05
N SER A 257 -10.07 28.75 -20.56
CA SER A 257 -10.40 28.89 -19.14
C SER A 257 -9.56 27.98 -18.26
N GLU A 258 -9.26 26.74 -18.73
CA GLU A 258 -8.40 25.83 -18.02
C GLU A 258 -6.94 26.32 -17.98
N LEU A 259 -6.42 26.80 -19.09
CA LEU A 259 -5.08 27.43 -19.14
C LEU A 259 -4.97 28.63 -18.20
N ASP A 260 -5.98 29.50 -18.18
CA ASP A 260 -6.01 30.68 -17.30
C ASP A 260 -6.02 30.30 -15.82
N LYS A 261 -6.79 29.24 -15.48
CA LYS A 261 -6.82 28.67 -14.12
C LYS A 261 -5.44 28.12 -13.72
N MET A 262 -4.82 27.34 -14.59
CA MET A 262 -3.49 26.77 -14.35
C MET A 262 -2.42 27.87 -14.26
N GLU A 263 -2.47 28.91 -15.10
CA GLU A 263 -1.55 30.05 -15.02
C GLU A 263 -1.64 30.75 -13.67
N ALA A 264 -2.85 31.04 -13.19
CA ALA A 264 -3.06 31.65 -11.88
C ALA A 264 -2.45 30.81 -10.75
N PHE A 265 -2.59 29.49 -10.83
CA PHE A 265 -2.03 28.56 -9.84
C PHE A 265 -0.50 28.53 -9.93
N PHE A 266 0.10 28.38 -11.10
CA PHE A 266 1.56 28.40 -11.27
C PHE A 266 2.19 29.66 -10.71
N LYS A 267 1.56 30.80 -10.97
CA LYS A 267 2.01 32.10 -10.45
C LYS A 267 1.96 32.17 -8.92
N SER A 268 1.01 31.48 -8.26
CA SER A 268 0.84 31.49 -6.81
C SER A 268 1.81 30.60 -6.06
N CYS A 269 2.39 29.60 -6.72
CA CYS A 269 3.31 28.62 -6.12
C CYS A 269 4.75 29.16 -6.11
N PRO A 270 5.41 29.31 -4.94
CA PRO A 270 6.81 29.76 -4.90
C PRO A 270 7.79 28.68 -5.40
N ARG A 271 7.41 27.40 -5.33
CA ARG A 271 8.13 26.26 -5.90
C ARG A 271 7.19 25.40 -6.72
N PHE A 272 7.64 24.98 -7.90
CA PHE A 272 6.87 24.11 -8.78
C PHE A 272 7.83 23.34 -9.70
N ASP A 273 7.80 22.03 -9.64
CA ASP A 273 8.77 21.19 -10.34
C ASP A 273 8.16 20.32 -11.44
N ALA A 274 6.86 19.97 -11.36
CA ALA A 274 6.21 19.23 -12.45
C ALA A 274 4.67 19.24 -12.41
N VAL A 275 4.06 19.06 -13.59
CA VAL A 275 2.67 18.65 -13.75
C VAL A 275 2.63 17.18 -14.16
N PHE A 276 1.76 16.42 -13.52
CA PHE A 276 1.32 15.08 -13.93
C PHE A 276 -0.11 15.14 -14.45
N PHE A 277 -0.30 14.86 -15.73
CA PHE A 277 -1.58 14.77 -16.39
C PHE A 277 -2.00 13.28 -16.51
N PRO A 278 -3.14 12.85 -15.94
CA PRO A 278 -3.49 11.43 -15.82
C PRO A 278 -4.00 10.76 -17.12
N GLY A 279 -4.01 11.46 -18.25
CA GLY A 279 -4.44 10.91 -19.53
C GLY A 279 -5.95 10.66 -19.59
N GLY A 280 -6.39 9.44 -19.42
CA GLY A 280 -7.80 9.03 -19.52
C GLY A 280 -8.40 8.54 -18.19
N ASP A 281 -7.78 8.79 -17.04
CA ASP A 281 -8.29 8.39 -15.74
C ASP A 281 -8.06 9.43 -14.64
N PRO A 282 -8.98 10.42 -14.50
CA PRO A 282 -10.13 10.67 -15.36
C PRO A 282 -9.77 11.40 -16.66
N GLY A 283 -10.66 11.36 -17.64
CA GLY A 283 -10.59 12.09 -18.90
C GLY A 283 -11.04 11.27 -20.12
N GLU A 284 -11.74 11.91 -21.04
CA GLU A 284 -12.26 11.30 -22.27
C GLU A 284 -11.56 11.79 -23.54
N ASN A 285 -10.71 12.84 -23.40
CA ASN A 285 -10.08 13.47 -24.53
C ASN A 285 -9.11 12.53 -25.27
N HIS A 286 -9.13 12.62 -26.59
CA HIS A 286 -8.18 11.87 -27.42
C HIS A 286 -6.77 12.50 -27.33
N PRO A 287 -5.67 11.73 -27.41
CA PRO A 287 -4.31 12.28 -27.38
C PRO A 287 -4.01 13.36 -28.42
N SER A 288 -4.72 13.36 -29.56
CA SER A 288 -4.61 14.44 -30.58
C SER A 288 -5.04 15.82 -30.06
N GLU A 289 -5.90 15.88 -29.04
CA GLU A 289 -6.32 17.12 -28.39
C GLU A 289 -5.50 17.37 -27.12
N VAL A 290 -5.16 16.30 -26.40
CA VAL A 290 -4.38 16.39 -25.15
C VAL A 290 -2.97 16.89 -25.39
N LEU A 291 -2.24 16.34 -26.37
CA LEU A 291 -0.82 16.67 -26.56
C LEU A 291 -0.59 18.14 -26.94
N PRO A 292 -1.34 18.75 -27.87
CA PRO A 292 -1.22 20.18 -28.13
C PRO A 292 -1.64 21.04 -26.93
N PHE A 293 -2.60 20.62 -26.13
CA PHE A 293 -2.99 21.31 -24.90
C PHE A 293 -1.86 21.31 -23.86
N LEU A 294 -1.19 20.17 -23.66
CA LEU A 294 -0.07 20.07 -22.73
C LEU A 294 1.14 20.86 -23.17
N GLU A 295 1.38 21.00 -24.48
CA GLU A 295 2.41 21.90 -25.02
C GLU A 295 2.12 23.37 -24.69
N GLU A 296 0.87 23.83 -24.86
CA GLU A 296 0.44 25.18 -24.46
C GLU A 296 0.55 25.38 -22.94
N MET A 297 0.09 24.40 -22.14
CA MET A 297 0.20 24.45 -20.69
C MET A 297 1.65 24.52 -20.23
N THR A 298 2.55 23.78 -20.88
CA THR A 298 3.99 23.84 -20.58
C THR A 298 4.57 25.21 -20.87
N ALA A 299 4.18 25.81 -21.98
CA ALA A 299 4.61 27.20 -22.31
C ALA A 299 4.12 28.23 -21.28
N VAL A 300 2.90 28.03 -20.75
CA VAL A 300 2.36 28.88 -19.68
C VAL A 300 3.11 28.64 -18.36
N MET A 301 3.35 27.39 -17.99
CA MET A 301 4.09 26.99 -16.78
C MET A 301 5.52 27.56 -16.78
N HIS A 302 6.21 27.51 -17.91
CA HIS A 302 7.58 27.95 -18.03
C HIS A 302 7.76 29.47 -17.91
N LYS A 303 6.70 30.30 -17.99
CA LYS A 303 6.75 31.73 -17.67
C LYS A 303 7.15 31.97 -16.21
N TYR A 304 6.79 31.07 -15.31
CA TYR A 304 6.98 31.16 -13.85
C TYR A 304 7.99 30.14 -13.32
N HIS A 305 8.01 28.93 -13.90
CA HIS A 305 8.83 27.79 -13.49
C HIS A 305 9.53 27.18 -14.70
N PRO A 306 10.61 27.80 -15.21
CA PRO A 306 11.23 27.45 -16.50
C PRO A 306 11.84 26.02 -16.54
N ASN A 307 12.08 25.39 -15.38
CA ASN A 307 12.65 24.06 -15.29
C ASN A 307 11.61 22.98 -14.96
N ALA A 308 10.35 23.36 -14.79
CA ALA A 308 9.30 22.41 -14.43
C ALA A 308 8.96 21.46 -15.57
N GLY A 309 8.76 20.17 -15.24
CA GLY A 309 8.50 19.10 -16.19
C GLY A 309 7.02 18.89 -16.48
N MET A 310 6.70 18.48 -17.71
CA MET A 310 5.37 18.00 -18.09
C MET A 310 5.38 16.47 -18.21
N TRP A 311 4.46 15.81 -17.53
CA TRP A 311 4.34 14.35 -17.50
C TRP A 311 2.90 13.94 -17.81
N ILE A 312 2.76 12.82 -18.51
CA ILE A 312 1.45 12.25 -18.86
C ILE A 312 1.43 10.77 -18.53
N SER A 313 0.27 10.23 -18.11
CA SER A 313 0.05 8.77 -18.08
C SER A 313 -0.82 8.32 -19.25
N LEU A 314 -0.73 7.03 -19.55
CA LEU A 314 -1.64 6.38 -20.50
C LEU A 314 -2.79 5.65 -19.78
N GLN A 315 -3.06 6.03 -18.53
CA GLN A 315 -4.15 5.47 -17.75
C GLN A 315 -5.48 5.60 -18.48
N GLY A 316 -6.22 4.51 -18.54
CA GLY A 316 -7.53 4.47 -19.19
C GLY A 316 -7.52 4.59 -20.72
N PHE A 317 -6.37 4.71 -21.35
CA PHE A 317 -6.28 4.74 -22.81
C PHE A 317 -6.44 3.34 -23.40
N GLU A 318 -7.31 3.22 -24.39
CA GLU A 318 -7.40 2.05 -25.26
C GLU A 318 -6.22 1.96 -26.23
N ARG A 319 -6.03 0.80 -26.87
CA ARG A 319 -4.90 0.51 -27.75
C ARG A 319 -4.68 1.62 -28.80
N GLU A 320 -5.74 2.06 -29.47
CA GLU A 320 -5.65 3.11 -30.51
C GLU A 320 -5.03 4.39 -29.97
N LYS A 321 -5.48 4.87 -28.80
CA LYS A 321 -4.93 6.05 -28.14
C LYS A 321 -3.47 5.87 -27.72
N VAL A 322 -3.12 4.67 -27.22
CA VAL A 322 -1.73 4.31 -26.85
C VAL A 322 -0.83 4.32 -28.09
N GLU A 323 -1.26 3.69 -29.18
CA GLU A 323 -0.52 3.65 -30.46
C GLU A 323 -0.35 5.05 -31.04
N TYR A 324 -1.40 5.87 -31.01
CA TYR A 324 -1.33 7.29 -31.44
C TYR A 324 -0.27 8.05 -30.63
N PHE A 325 -0.25 7.89 -29.32
CA PHE A 325 0.70 8.56 -28.44
C PHE A 325 2.15 8.20 -28.80
N PHE A 326 2.48 6.91 -28.88
CA PHE A 326 3.85 6.49 -29.21
C PHE A 326 4.27 6.87 -30.64
N ASN A 327 3.36 6.86 -31.61
CA ASN A 327 3.63 7.35 -32.97
C ASN A 327 3.90 8.86 -32.96
N TYR A 328 3.12 9.66 -32.24
CA TYR A 328 3.37 11.08 -32.07
C TYR A 328 4.78 11.36 -31.50
N LEU A 329 5.20 10.61 -30.46
CA LEU A 329 6.54 10.77 -29.90
C LEU A 329 7.65 10.46 -30.92
N LYS A 330 7.48 9.42 -31.73
CA LYS A 330 8.44 9.04 -32.77
C LYS A 330 8.54 10.09 -33.88
N GLU A 331 7.41 10.67 -34.30
CA GLU A 331 7.34 11.63 -35.39
C GLU A 331 7.74 13.04 -34.98
N LYS A 332 7.23 13.53 -33.84
CA LYS A 332 7.39 14.92 -33.38
C LYS A 332 8.57 15.11 -32.45
N ASN A 333 8.94 14.07 -31.71
CA ASN A 333 10.02 14.11 -30.72
C ASN A 333 9.99 15.36 -29.83
N PRO A 334 8.86 15.71 -29.17
CA PRO A 334 8.68 16.99 -28.49
C PRO A 334 9.65 17.17 -27.32
N ASP A 335 10.20 18.40 -27.18
CA ASP A 335 11.11 18.76 -26.10
C ASP A 335 10.36 19.23 -24.83
N TRP A 336 9.10 19.63 -24.98
CA TRP A 336 8.27 20.09 -23.86
C TRP A 336 7.82 18.94 -22.95
N LEU A 337 7.76 17.70 -23.44
CA LEU A 337 7.39 16.53 -22.65
C LEU A 337 8.63 15.96 -21.92
N THR A 338 8.51 15.80 -20.61
CA THR A 338 9.58 15.25 -19.76
C THR A 338 9.51 13.72 -19.68
N GLY A 339 8.31 13.15 -19.52
CA GLY A 339 8.19 11.73 -19.37
C GLY A 339 6.78 11.18 -19.20
N LEU A 340 6.73 9.88 -18.95
CA LEU A 340 5.53 9.10 -18.65
C LEU A 340 5.38 8.82 -17.15
N VAL A 341 4.13 8.66 -16.75
CA VAL A 341 3.75 8.13 -15.44
C VAL A 341 3.01 6.80 -15.66
N ASN A 342 3.56 5.72 -15.17
CA ASN A 342 2.93 4.41 -15.20
C ASN A 342 2.17 4.17 -13.89
N GLY A 343 0.86 4.03 -13.97
CA GLY A 343 -0.01 3.81 -12.82
C GLY A 343 -1.08 2.75 -13.10
N PRO A 344 -2.04 2.59 -12.19
CA PRO A 344 -3.19 1.72 -12.40
C PRO A 344 -3.89 2.07 -13.72
N SER A 345 -4.42 1.10 -14.43
CA SER A 345 -5.02 1.28 -15.76
C SER A 345 -4.06 1.74 -16.87
N SER A 346 -2.76 1.79 -16.64
CA SER A 346 -1.75 1.99 -17.70
C SER A 346 -1.43 0.68 -18.39
N PRO A 347 -0.87 0.70 -19.60
CA PRO A 347 -0.18 -0.46 -20.15
C PRO A 347 0.91 -0.98 -19.21
N PRO A 348 1.30 -2.27 -19.25
CA PRO A 348 2.37 -2.81 -18.42
C PRO A 348 3.65 -1.96 -18.51
N ILE A 349 4.23 -1.61 -17.36
CA ILE A 349 5.39 -0.69 -17.27
C ILE A 349 6.56 -1.10 -18.17
N LYS A 350 6.78 -2.40 -18.31
CA LYS A 350 7.81 -2.98 -19.18
C LYS A 350 7.57 -2.65 -20.65
N LEU A 351 6.32 -2.77 -21.09
CA LEU A 351 5.90 -2.42 -22.45
C LEU A 351 6.05 -0.92 -22.68
N GLU A 352 5.60 -0.07 -21.75
CA GLU A 352 5.79 1.37 -21.87
C GLU A 352 7.27 1.73 -21.97
N ARG A 353 8.14 1.14 -21.13
CA ARG A 353 9.58 1.39 -21.19
C ARG A 353 10.22 0.96 -22.52
N GLU A 354 9.77 -0.17 -23.09
CA GLU A 354 10.26 -0.68 -24.39
C GLU A 354 9.85 0.25 -25.55
N LEU A 355 8.65 0.81 -25.51
CA LEU A 355 8.11 1.68 -26.56
C LEU A 355 8.59 3.13 -26.45
N LEU A 356 8.91 3.59 -25.23
CA LEU A 356 9.25 5.00 -24.95
C LEU A 356 10.67 5.31 -25.40
N PRO A 357 10.89 6.37 -26.26
CA PRO A 357 12.23 6.80 -26.63
C PRO A 357 13.08 7.17 -25.41
N LYS A 358 14.36 6.81 -25.42
CA LYS A 358 15.29 6.92 -24.27
C LYS A 358 15.45 8.32 -23.69
N LYS A 359 15.14 9.38 -24.43
CA LYS A 359 15.22 10.75 -23.91
C LYS A 359 14.14 11.05 -22.87
N TYR A 360 13.01 10.34 -22.92
CA TYR A 360 11.93 10.54 -21.98
C TYR A 360 12.08 9.65 -20.76
N LYS A 361 11.78 10.22 -19.61
CA LYS A 361 11.78 9.50 -18.34
C LYS A 361 10.48 8.73 -18.14
N ILE A 362 10.46 7.80 -17.20
CA ILE A 362 9.25 7.13 -16.75
C ILE A 362 9.30 7.00 -15.22
N ARG A 363 8.23 7.36 -14.54
CA ARG A 363 8.06 7.07 -13.12
C ARG A 363 6.89 6.14 -12.86
N SER A 364 7.01 5.32 -11.84
CA SER A 364 5.90 4.53 -11.32
C SER A 364 4.95 5.40 -10.50
N TYR A 365 3.66 5.06 -10.55
CA TYR A 365 2.60 5.66 -9.73
C TYR A 365 1.84 4.54 -9.00
N PRO A 366 2.49 3.89 -8.01
CA PRO A 366 1.93 2.75 -7.33
C PRO A 366 0.76 3.14 -6.43
N ASP A 367 -0.31 2.36 -6.51
CA ASP A 367 -1.41 2.42 -5.55
C ASP A 367 -1.02 1.70 -4.27
N LEU A 368 -0.87 2.43 -3.18
CA LEU A 368 -0.64 1.85 -1.86
C LEU A 368 -1.98 1.76 -1.14
N THR A 369 -2.54 0.56 -1.03
CA THR A 369 -3.81 0.29 -0.35
C THR A 369 -5.03 1.07 -0.87
N HIS A 370 -4.97 1.56 -2.11
CA HIS A 370 -6.08 2.29 -2.74
C HIS A 370 -7.36 1.46 -2.85
N THR A 371 -7.26 0.15 -3.04
CA THR A 371 -8.35 -0.78 -2.86
C THR A 371 -8.15 -1.59 -1.59
N VAL A 372 -9.18 -2.26 -1.10
CA VAL A 372 -9.03 -3.19 0.02
C VAL A 372 -7.98 -4.27 -0.23
N ARG A 373 -7.71 -4.57 -1.48
CA ARG A 373 -6.75 -5.57 -1.96
C ARG A 373 -5.41 -4.96 -2.36
N CYS A 374 -5.15 -3.72 -2.04
CA CYS A 374 -3.95 -2.98 -2.35
C CYS A 374 -3.82 -2.52 -3.79
N GLN A 375 -2.56 -2.33 -4.13
CA GLN A 375 -2.13 -1.98 -5.46
C GLN A 375 -2.10 -3.21 -6.36
N PHE A 376 -1.86 -2.96 -7.59
CA PHE A 376 -1.66 -3.92 -8.63
C PHE A 376 -0.16 -4.34 -8.73
N PRO A 377 0.20 -5.63 -8.81
CA PRO A 377 -0.68 -6.80 -8.66
C PRO A 377 -1.12 -7.05 -7.20
N VAL A 378 -2.24 -7.72 -7.03
CA VAL A 378 -2.80 -8.03 -5.71
C VAL A 378 -2.30 -9.39 -5.24
N LYS A 379 -1.76 -9.46 -4.03
CA LYS A 379 -1.45 -10.73 -3.37
C LYS A 379 -2.75 -11.45 -2.99
N ARG A 380 -2.75 -12.77 -3.06
CA ARG A 380 -3.94 -13.57 -2.72
C ARG A 380 -4.18 -13.57 -1.20
N TRP A 381 -5.18 -12.82 -0.78
CA TRP A 381 -5.64 -12.76 0.61
C TRP A 381 -6.92 -13.53 0.82
N ASP A 382 -7.21 -13.85 2.08
CA ASP A 382 -8.53 -14.39 2.43
C ASP A 382 -9.62 -13.36 2.18
N GLN A 383 -10.74 -13.80 1.60
CA GLN A 383 -11.91 -12.97 1.31
C GLN A 383 -12.47 -12.25 2.53
N ALA A 384 -12.33 -12.83 3.73
CA ALA A 384 -12.83 -12.23 4.96
C ALA A 384 -12.25 -10.83 5.17
N PHE A 385 -10.96 -10.61 4.86
CA PHE A 385 -10.34 -9.31 4.94
C PHE A 385 -10.88 -8.35 3.87
N ALA A 386 -11.01 -8.82 2.64
CA ALA A 386 -11.52 -7.99 1.55
C ALA A 386 -12.97 -7.53 1.79
N LEU A 387 -13.81 -8.37 2.40
CA LEU A 387 -15.21 -8.06 2.69
C LEU A 387 -15.40 -7.10 3.87
N THR A 388 -14.46 -7.06 4.82
CA THR A 388 -14.69 -6.39 6.12
C THR A 388 -13.77 -5.19 6.38
N LEU A 389 -12.83 -4.90 5.50
CA LEU A 389 -11.86 -3.82 5.74
C LEU A 389 -12.14 -2.53 4.93
N GLY A 390 -12.70 -2.62 3.75
CA GLY A 390 -12.93 -1.48 2.85
C GLY A 390 -11.67 -1.07 2.07
N ARG A 391 -11.78 -0.01 1.28
CA ARG A 391 -10.64 0.61 0.57
C ARG A 391 -9.83 1.49 1.50
N GLU A 392 -8.59 1.77 1.09
CA GLU A 392 -7.70 2.73 1.78
C GLU A 392 -7.60 2.42 3.27
N CYS A 393 -7.35 1.17 3.55
CA CYS A 393 -7.29 0.61 4.88
C CYS A 393 -5.85 0.51 5.40
N THR A 394 -5.68 0.52 6.70
CA THR A 394 -4.38 0.25 7.33
C THR A 394 -3.94 -1.18 7.04
N ASN A 395 -2.93 -1.34 6.20
CA ASN A 395 -2.41 -2.62 5.77
C ASN A 395 -0.89 -2.60 5.55
N PRO A 396 -0.09 -2.63 6.64
CA PRO A 396 1.35 -2.67 6.51
C PRO A 396 1.81 -4.00 5.91
N GLN A 397 2.45 -3.92 4.75
CA GLN A 397 3.02 -5.07 4.03
C GLN A 397 4.44 -4.78 3.54
N PRO A 398 5.39 -4.58 4.46
CA PRO A 398 6.73 -4.11 4.13
C PRO A 398 7.50 -5.03 3.19
N LEU A 399 7.40 -6.34 3.35
CA LEU A 399 8.11 -7.31 2.49
C LEU A 399 7.51 -7.34 1.08
N TYR A 400 6.19 -7.34 0.97
CA TYR A 400 5.49 -7.40 -0.31
C TYR A 400 5.71 -6.12 -1.13
N TYR A 401 5.59 -4.95 -0.52
CA TYR A 401 5.81 -3.67 -1.21
C TYR A 401 7.27 -3.47 -1.63
N ALA A 402 8.23 -3.92 -0.82
CA ALA A 402 9.64 -3.92 -1.23
C ALA A 402 9.87 -4.81 -2.47
N GLY A 403 9.20 -5.98 -2.52
CA GLY A 403 9.23 -6.86 -3.68
C GLY A 403 8.68 -6.20 -4.94
N ILE A 404 7.51 -5.55 -4.87
CA ILE A 404 6.89 -4.84 -6.00
C ILE A 404 7.80 -3.69 -6.46
N HIS A 405 8.29 -2.85 -5.52
CA HIS A 405 9.21 -1.78 -5.86
C HIS A 405 10.39 -2.31 -6.68
N ASN A 406 11.06 -3.35 -6.18
CA ASN A 406 12.27 -3.88 -6.81
C ASN A 406 12.01 -4.59 -8.15
N ASN A 407 10.77 -5.06 -8.38
CA ASN A 407 10.36 -5.60 -9.68
C ASN A 407 10.16 -4.49 -10.73
N ASP A 408 9.59 -3.37 -10.35
CA ASP A 408 9.23 -2.27 -11.26
C ASP A 408 10.37 -1.27 -11.46
N ALA A 409 11.16 -1.04 -10.43
CA ALA A 409 12.23 -0.05 -10.39
C ALA A 409 13.21 -0.10 -11.58
N PRO A 410 13.65 -1.27 -12.11
CA PRO A 410 14.55 -1.33 -13.27
C PRO A 410 14.00 -0.71 -14.54
N HIS A 411 12.69 -0.48 -14.62
CA HIS A 411 12.02 0.10 -15.79
C HIS A 411 11.73 1.59 -15.62
N THR A 412 12.12 2.21 -14.48
CA THR A 412 11.73 3.57 -14.08
C THR A 412 12.93 4.44 -13.71
N ASP A 413 12.68 5.75 -13.63
CA ASP A 413 13.56 6.75 -13.01
C ASP A 413 13.17 7.04 -11.54
N GLY A 414 12.19 6.31 -11.01
CA GLY A 414 11.69 6.40 -9.65
C GLY A 414 10.16 6.31 -9.57
N PHE A 415 9.60 6.85 -8.50
CA PHE A 415 8.17 6.73 -8.21
C PHE A 415 7.62 7.97 -7.48
N ILE A 416 6.32 8.18 -7.60
CA ILE A 416 5.48 8.95 -6.66
C ILE A 416 4.23 8.11 -6.40
N SER A 417 4.05 7.64 -5.15
CA SER A 417 2.94 6.75 -4.81
C SER A 417 1.63 7.52 -4.63
N TYR A 418 0.52 6.88 -5.00
CA TYR A 418 -0.82 7.38 -4.69
C TYR A 418 -1.14 7.18 -3.20
N SER A 419 -1.82 8.16 -2.60
CA SER A 419 -2.34 8.05 -1.23
C SER A 419 -3.45 9.07 -0.96
N ASP A 420 -4.51 8.61 -0.31
CA ASP A 420 -5.62 9.43 0.16
C ASP A 420 -5.80 9.42 1.69
N GLY A 421 -4.78 9.00 2.43
CA GLY A 421 -4.88 9.01 3.90
C GLY A 421 -3.62 8.50 4.63
N VAL A 422 -3.74 8.44 5.94
CA VAL A 422 -2.65 8.02 6.84
C VAL A 422 -2.43 6.50 6.89
N HIS A 423 -3.30 5.74 6.28
CA HIS A 423 -3.40 4.28 6.41
C HIS A 423 -2.19 3.51 5.85
N ASP A 424 -1.43 4.09 4.95
CA ASP A 424 -0.29 3.45 4.27
C ASP A 424 1.10 3.99 4.70
N ASP A 425 1.18 4.62 5.86
CA ASP A 425 2.39 5.30 6.34
C ASP A 425 3.64 4.40 6.36
N VAL A 426 3.53 3.17 6.88
CA VAL A 426 4.64 2.19 6.84
C VAL A 426 5.06 1.90 5.40
N ASN A 427 4.10 1.70 4.49
CA ASN A 427 4.35 1.31 3.11
C ASN A 427 5.05 2.44 2.33
N LYS A 428 4.72 3.73 2.59
CA LYS A 428 5.43 4.88 2.03
C LYS A 428 6.91 4.90 2.42
N VAL A 429 7.19 4.62 3.69
CA VAL A 429 8.57 4.54 4.18
C VAL A 429 9.34 3.43 3.47
N ILE A 430 8.73 2.25 3.28
CA ILE A 430 9.34 1.15 2.52
C ILE A 430 9.67 1.60 1.10
N TRP A 431 8.70 2.18 0.37
CA TRP A 431 8.94 2.67 -0.99
C TRP A 431 10.08 3.70 -1.05
N SER A 432 10.11 4.68 -0.13
CA SER A 432 11.18 5.68 -0.06
C SER A 432 12.55 5.06 0.18
N GLN A 433 12.65 4.07 1.09
CA GLN A 433 13.91 3.43 1.43
C GLN A 433 14.37 2.42 0.36
N MET A 434 13.45 1.76 -0.34
CA MET A 434 13.79 0.94 -1.52
C MET A 434 14.23 1.82 -2.69
N GLY A 435 13.62 3.00 -2.89
CA GLY A 435 14.09 3.98 -3.89
C GLY A 435 15.43 4.62 -3.54
N TRP A 436 15.81 4.61 -2.26
CA TRP A 436 17.13 5.02 -1.82
C TRP A 436 18.19 3.96 -2.16
N ASP A 437 17.95 2.71 -1.78
CA ASP A 437 18.81 1.56 -2.07
C ASP A 437 17.93 0.30 -2.15
N THR A 438 17.86 -0.30 -3.33
CA THR A 438 17.07 -1.52 -3.60
C THR A 438 17.51 -2.74 -2.78
N LYS A 439 18.69 -2.68 -2.15
CA LYS A 439 19.26 -3.73 -1.30
C LYS A 439 19.06 -3.48 0.19
N ASN A 440 18.36 -2.41 0.57
CA ASN A 440 18.08 -2.16 1.99
C ASN A 440 17.37 -3.38 2.61
N ASP A 441 17.83 -3.76 3.79
CA ASP A 441 17.16 -4.77 4.60
C ASP A 441 15.83 -4.20 5.13
N VAL A 442 14.73 -4.79 4.70
CA VAL A 442 13.36 -4.39 5.09
C VAL A 442 13.19 -4.42 6.61
N ASN A 443 13.76 -5.41 7.31
CA ASN A 443 13.68 -5.48 8.77
C ASN A 443 14.33 -4.26 9.42
N ASN A 444 15.49 -3.84 8.89
CA ASN A 444 16.17 -2.66 9.40
C ASN A 444 15.39 -1.37 9.08
N VAL A 445 14.77 -1.28 7.92
CA VAL A 445 13.91 -0.12 7.56
C VAL A 445 12.71 -0.03 8.52
N VAL A 446 12.04 -1.14 8.80
CA VAL A 446 10.94 -1.18 9.76
C VAL A 446 11.42 -0.89 11.18
N TRP A 447 12.62 -1.35 11.55
CA TRP A 447 13.23 -1.02 12.85
C TRP A 447 13.51 0.49 12.97
N GLU A 448 14.09 1.12 11.94
CA GLU A 448 14.31 2.57 11.91
C GLU A 448 12.99 3.34 12.02
N TYR A 449 11.91 2.86 11.38
CA TYR A 449 10.57 3.42 11.52
C TYR A 449 10.08 3.34 12.98
N CYS A 450 10.15 2.15 13.58
CA CYS A 450 9.72 1.94 14.95
C CYS A 450 10.57 2.74 15.95
N ASN A 451 11.89 2.78 15.75
CA ASN A 451 12.80 3.54 16.59
C ASN A 451 12.49 5.04 16.56
N PHE A 452 12.24 5.59 15.37
CA PHE A 452 11.95 7.00 15.19
C PHE A 452 10.57 7.41 15.74
N PHE A 453 9.54 6.60 15.51
CA PHE A 453 8.15 6.98 15.87
C PHE A 453 7.69 6.47 17.23
N PHE A 454 8.25 5.37 17.74
CA PHE A 454 7.80 4.74 18.99
C PHE A 454 8.86 4.73 20.09
N GLY A 455 10.12 4.94 19.75
CA GLY A 455 11.26 4.96 20.67
C GLY A 455 12.02 3.64 20.75
N SER A 456 13.28 3.75 21.15
CA SER A 456 14.27 2.66 21.11
C SER A 456 13.89 1.48 22.02
N ASN A 457 13.19 1.75 23.11
CA ASN A 457 12.78 0.73 24.10
C ASN A 457 11.75 -0.28 23.57
N VAL A 458 10.98 0.07 22.53
CA VAL A 458 9.96 -0.80 21.93
C VAL A 458 10.25 -1.15 20.47
N ALA A 459 11.27 -0.53 19.86
CA ALA A 459 11.53 -0.63 18.43
C ALA A 459 11.61 -2.07 17.91
N THR A 460 12.32 -2.93 18.61
CA THR A 460 12.51 -4.33 18.17
C THR A 460 11.21 -5.14 18.24
N GLU A 461 10.48 -5.06 19.34
CA GLU A 461 9.20 -5.75 19.48
C GLU A 461 8.14 -5.19 18.52
N ALA A 462 8.10 -3.88 18.32
CA ALA A 462 7.19 -3.25 17.37
C ALA A 462 7.52 -3.63 15.91
N THR A 463 8.80 -3.75 15.56
CA THR A 463 9.25 -4.27 14.26
C THR A 463 8.72 -5.68 14.03
N ASN A 464 8.93 -6.58 14.99
CA ASN A 464 8.40 -7.94 14.93
C ASN A 464 6.88 -7.92 14.81
N GLY A 465 6.21 -7.02 15.50
CA GLY A 465 4.76 -6.82 15.45
C GLY A 465 4.26 -6.38 14.07
N ILE A 466 4.92 -5.44 13.40
CA ILE A 466 4.56 -4.97 12.05
C ILE A 466 4.75 -6.11 11.03
N LEU A 467 5.88 -6.81 11.06
CA LEU A 467 6.15 -7.95 10.18
C LEU A 467 5.16 -9.09 10.41
N ALA A 468 4.75 -9.31 11.66
CA ALA A 468 3.74 -10.31 12.00
C ALA A 468 2.34 -9.93 11.47
N LEU A 469 1.97 -8.64 11.44
CA LEU A 469 0.72 -8.18 10.82
C LEU A 469 0.67 -8.49 9.32
N GLU A 470 1.78 -8.42 8.59
CA GLU A 470 1.84 -8.87 7.21
C GLU A 470 1.60 -10.38 7.09
N GLN A 471 2.17 -11.19 7.98
CA GLN A 471 1.99 -12.65 8.00
C GLN A 471 0.57 -13.08 8.37
N ASN A 472 -0.19 -12.26 9.10
CA ASN A 472 -1.59 -12.53 9.41
C ASN A 472 -2.46 -12.72 8.15
N TRP A 473 -2.04 -12.17 7.01
CA TRP A 473 -2.81 -12.21 5.77
C TRP A 473 -2.31 -13.26 4.76
N VAL A 474 -1.44 -14.15 5.19
CA VAL A 474 -0.93 -15.24 4.36
C VAL A 474 -1.79 -16.49 4.53
N GLY A 475 -2.34 -16.99 3.42
CA GLY A 475 -3.16 -18.20 3.37
C GLY A 475 -4.55 -18.05 4.01
N PRO A 476 -5.28 -19.16 4.20
CA PRO A 476 -6.62 -19.14 4.77
C PRO A 476 -6.65 -18.64 6.21
N ILE A 477 -7.48 -17.65 6.47
CA ILE A 477 -7.57 -16.99 7.80
C ILE A 477 -7.92 -17.99 8.92
N GLY A 478 -8.79 -18.96 8.64
CA GLY A 478 -9.23 -19.95 9.64
C GLY A 478 -8.12 -20.86 10.15
N GLU A 479 -7.06 -21.05 9.36
CA GLU A 479 -5.93 -21.93 9.66
C GLU A 479 -4.69 -21.14 10.14
N ASN A 480 -4.69 -19.81 10.01
CA ASN A 480 -3.53 -19.00 10.33
C ASN A 480 -3.34 -18.81 11.84
N LYS A 481 -2.39 -19.55 12.41
CA LYS A 481 -2.04 -19.53 13.85
C LYS A 481 -1.21 -18.31 14.25
N GLU A 482 -0.69 -17.55 13.30
CA GLU A 482 0.13 -16.38 13.60
C GLU A 482 -0.74 -15.21 14.08
N ILE A 483 -2.01 -15.14 13.70
CA ILE A 483 -2.94 -14.08 14.11
C ILE A 483 -3.06 -13.98 15.64
N GLU A 484 -3.22 -15.13 16.34
CA GLU A 484 -3.30 -15.13 17.81
C GLU A 484 -1.96 -14.71 18.43
N LYS A 485 -0.82 -15.17 17.89
CA LYS A 485 0.51 -14.78 18.40
C LYS A 485 0.75 -13.27 18.19
N THR A 486 0.36 -12.75 17.05
CA THR A 486 0.44 -11.33 16.72
C THR A 486 -0.41 -10.49 17.69
N LEU A 487 -1.64 -10.92 17.95
CA LEU A 487 -2.50 -10.28 18.95
C LEU A 487 -1.85 -10.26 20.34
N GLN A 488 -1.28 -11.39 20.82
CA GLN A 488 -0.64 -11.45 22.13
C GLN A 488 0.58 -10.53 22.21
N LEU A 489 1.37 -10.44 21.14
CA LEU A 489 2.50 -9.49 21.06
C LEU A 489 2.01 -8.05 21.18
N TRP A 490 1.00 -7.66 20.39
CA TRP A 490 0.47 -6.29 20.43
C TRP A 490 -0.24 -5.95 21.74
N LYS A 491 -0.93 -6.91 22.39
CA LYS A 491 -1.48 -6.74 23.75
C LYS A 491 -0.39 -6.46 24.78
N LYS A 492 0.72 -7.23 24.75
CA LYS A 492 1.88 -6.96 25.62
C LYS A 492 2.46 -5.56 25.39
N LEU A 493 2.55 -5.13 24.14
CA LEU A 493 3.03 -3.80 23.79
C LEU A 493 2.05 -2.72 24.23
N GLU A 494 0.75 -2.92 24.06
CA GLU A 494 -0.31 -2.03 24.57
C GLU A 494 -0.23 -1.85 26.07
N ASP A 495 -0.17 -2.96 26.83
CA ASP A 495 -0.11 -2.93 28.30
C ASP A 495 1.10 -2.16 28.83
N GLY A 496 2.23 -2.21 28.14
CA GLY A 496 3.48 -1.56 28.54
C GLY A 496 3.64 -0.10 28.11
N ASN A 497 2.75 0.44 27.24
CA ASN A 497 3.03 1.71 26.56
C ASN A 497 1.80 2.66 26.51
N THR A 498 1.24 3.00 27.66
CA THR A 498 0.03 3.83 27.80
C THR A 498 0.14 5.17 27.04
N GLN A 499 1.30 5.81 27.04
CA GLN A 499 1.49 7.07 26.32
C GLN A 499 1.32 6.88 24.81
N LEU A 500 1.96 5.88 24.21
CA LEU A 500 1.80 5.57 22.78
C LEU A 500 0.35 5.23 22.44
N ASN A 501 -0.33 4.45 23.29
CA ASN A 501 -1.74 4.10 23.09
C ASN A 501 -2.64 5.34 22.98
N ASN A 502 -2.33 6.40 23.73
CA ASN A 502 -3.18 7.58 23.84
C ASN A 502 -2.80 8.69 22.85
N THR A 503 -1.56 8.74 22.36
CA THR A 503 -1.07 9.94 21.64
C THR A 503 -0.47 9.65 20.27
N ASN A 504 -0.12 8.39 19.97
CA ASN A 504 0.56 8.06 18.72
C ASN A 504 -0.39 7.36 17.73
N TRP A 505 -0.86 8.09 16.74
CA TRP A 505 -1.79 7.57 15.75
C TRP A 505 -1.23 6.40 14.91
N ARG A 506 0.09 6.36 14.66
CA ARG A 506 0.74 5.24 13.97
C ARG A 506 0.65 3.95 14.78
N TRP A 507 0.90 4.06 16.07
CA TRP A 507 0.76 2.97 17.02
C TRP A 507 -0.69 2.49 17.16
N GLN A 508 -1.64 3.42 17.22
CA GLN A 508 -3.07 3.12 17.27
C GLN A 508 -3.56 2.35 16.03
N GLN A 509 -3.04 2.69 14.83
CA GLN A 509 -3.35 1.94 13.61
C GLN A 509 -2.90 0.47 13.69
N LEU A 510 -1.72 0.20 14.23
CA LEU A 510 -1.18 -1.15 14.36
C LEU A 510 -1.94 -1.97 15.41
N LEU A 511 -2.32 -1.35 16.53
CA LEU A 511 -3.20 -1.96 17.53
C LEU A 511 -4.59 -2.26 16.95
N MET A 512 -5.18 -1.32 16.24
CA MET A 512 -6.45 -1.52 15.53
C MET A 512 -6.38 -2.76 14.64
N ARG A 513 -5.32 -2.88 13.82
CA ARG A 513 -5.12 -4.03 12.93
C ARG A 513 -4.96 -5.36 13.67
N ALA A 514 -4.21 -5.40 14.77
CA ALA A 514 -4.03 -6.64 15.55
C ALA A 514 -5.36 -7.12 16.15
N TYR A 515 -6.16 -6.23 16.69
CA TYR A 515 -7.50 -6.56 17.22
C TYR A 515 -8.49 -6.93 16.13
N TYR A 516 -8.46 -6.21 15.00
CA TYR A 516 -9.29 -6.46 13.84
C TYR A 516 -9.02 -7.86 13.25
N ASP A 517 -7.76 -8.19 12.98
CA ASP A 517 -7.38 -9.48 12.39
C ASP A 517 -7.88 -10.66 13.25
N ALA A 518 -7.71 -10.57 14.56
CA ALA A 518 -8.18 -11.61 15.48
C ALA A 518 -9.72 -11.69 15.59
N TYR A 519 -10.39 -10.54 15.55
CA TYR A 519 -11.85 -10.49 15.52
C TYR A 519 -12.40 -11.17 14.27
N ILE A 520 -11.86 -10.83 13.09
CA ILE A 520 -12.30 -11.40 11.82
C ILE A 520 -12.01 -12.90 11.74
N GLN A 521 -10.86 -13.37 12.22
CA GLN A 521 -10.56 -14.78 12.28
C GLN A 521 -11.59 -15.57 13.10
N GLN A 522 -11.90 -15.10 14.31
CA GLN A 522 -12.85 -15.80 15.19
C GLN A 522 -14.26 -15.81 14.57
N ARG A 523 -14.69 -14.67 14.00
CA ARG A 523 -15.96 -14.59 13.30
C ARG A 523 -16.01 -15.52 12.09
N ASN A 524 -14.98 -15.49 11.24
CA ASN A 524 -14.93 -16.35 10.06
C ASN A 524 -15.11 -17.81 10.41
N ASN A 525 -14.42 -18.29 11.44
CA ASN A 525 -14.54 -19.68 11.90
C ASN A 525 -15.93 -20.01 12.43
N TYR A 526 -16.51 -19.10 13.20
CA TYR A 526 -17.86 -19.25 13.72
C TYR A 526 -18.92 -19.22 12.62
N GLU A 527 -18.87 -18.26 11.72
CA GLU A 527 -19.84 -18.06 10.65
C GLU A 527 -19.76 -19.17 9.60
N LYS A 528 -18.57 -19.66 9.24
CA LYS A 528 -18.39 -20.86 8.38
C LYS A 528 -19.02 -22.10 8.99
N LYS A 529 -18.90 -22.26 10.31
CA LYS A 529 -19.54 -23.38 11.03
C LYS A 529 -21.06 -23.30 10.95
N LEU A 530 -21.64 -22.13 11.24
CA LEU A 530 -23.11 -21.92 11.12
C LEU A 530 -23.61 -22.17 9.69
N GLU A 531 -22.84 -21.77 8.67
CA GLU A 531 -23.18 -22.03 7.27
C GLU A 531 -23.19 -23.53 6.95
N ALA A 532 -22.15 -24.26 7.37
CA ALA A 532 -22.08 -25.70 7.15
C ALA A 532 -23.27 -26.44 7.84
N GLU A 533 -23.59 -26.07 9.08
CA GLU A 533 -24.74 -26.62 9.81
C GLU A 533 -26.07 -26.27 9.13
N ALA A 534 -26.20 -25.09 8.54
CA ALA A 534 -27.40 -24.71 7.77
C ALA A 534 -27.55 -25.54 6.47
N TYR A 535 -26.45 -25.85 5.79
CA TYR A 535 -26.49 -26.73 4.62
C TYR A 535 -26.85 -28.17 5.00
N GLU A 536 -26.47 -28.66 6.17
CA GLU A 536 -26.94 -29.93 6.69
C GLU A 536 -28.47 -29.90 7.00
N ILE A 537 -28.99 -28.78 7.52
CA ILE A 537 -30.43 -28.60 7.69
C ILE A 537 -31.15 -28.69 6.32
N LEU A 538 -30.62 -27.99 5.28
CA LEU A 538 -31.18 -28.01 3.93
C LEU A 538 -31.21 -29.42 3.31
N ALA A 539 -30.27 -30.30 3.64
CA ALA A 539 -30.26 -31.70 3.21
C ALA A 539 -31.53 -32.47 3.63
N GLY A 540 -32.17 -32.01 4.71
CA GLY A 540 -33.45 -32.56 5.19
C GLY A 540 -34.71 -32.16 4.42
N ALA A 541 -34.61 -31.28 3.41
CA ALA A 541 -35.76 -30.68 2.73
C ALA A 541 -36.76 -31.71 2.15
N LYS A 542 -36.28 -32.81 1.58
CA LYS A 542 -37.11 -33.88 1.02
C LYS A 542 -38.02 -34.56 2.06
N SER A 543 -37.57 -34.67 3.32
CA SER A 543 -38.31 -35.32 4.38
C SER A 543 -39.11 -34.39 5.27
N ALA A 544 -38.64 -33.16 5.48
CA ALA A 544 -39.23 -32.20 6.41
C ALA A 544 -40.06 -31.09 5.74
N GLY A 545 -40.01 -31.00 4.41
CA GLY A 545 -40.62 -29.96 3.60
C GLY A 545 -39.69 -28.77 3.35
N ALA A 546 -39.72 -28.24 2.14
CA ALA A 546 -38.80 -27.18 1.70
C ALA A 546 -38.95 -25.89 2.53
N ASP A 547 -40.18 -25.38 2.67
CA ASP A 547 -40.44 -24.12 3.36
C ASP A 547 -39.99 -24.12 4.81
N LYS A 548 -40.30 -25.20 5.55
CA LYS A 548 -39.84 -25.36 6.94
C LYS A 548 -38.31 -25.46 7.07
N THR A 549 -37.72 -26.16 6.13
CA THR A 549 -36.24 -26.35 6.13
C THR A 549 -35.53 -25.07 5.84
N MET A 550 -36.02 -24.25 4.90
CA MET A 550 -35.49 -22.91 4.62
C MET A 550 -35.57 -21.99 5.85
N GLU A 551 -36.74 -21.96 6.55
CA GLU A 551 -36.88 -21.17 7.77
C GLU A 551 -35.85 -21.56 8.83
N LEU A 552 -35.64 -22.85 9.07
CA LEU A 552 -34.68 -23.35 10.05
C LEU A 552 -33.23 -23.03 9.65
N ALA A 553 -32.85 -23.23 8.39
CA ALA A 553 -31.53 -22.94 7.89
C ALA A 553 -31.20 -21.45 7.97
N LEU A 554 -32.16 -20.57 7.56
CA LEU A 554 -31.98 -19.14 7.64
C LEU A 554 -31.82 -18.65 9.08
N LYS A 555 -32.70 -19.12 9.97
CA LYS A 555 -32.58 -18.81 11.41
C LYS A 555 -31.22 -19.27 12.00
N HIS A 556 -30.68 -20.35 11.49
CA HIS A 556 -29.39 -20.87 11.96
C HIS A 556 -28.22 -19.99 11.53
N VAL A 557 -28.13 -19.60 10.26
CA VAL A 557 -27.05 -18.69 9.82
C VAL A 557 -27.16 -17.30 10.43
N GLN A 558 -28.37 -16.83 10.76
CA GLN A 558 -28.63 -15.56 11.43
C GLN A 558 -28.23 -15.55 12.91
N LEU A 559 -27.81 -16.71 13.48
CA LEU A 559 -27.15 -16.72 14.81
C LEU A 559 -25.87 -15.86 14.81
N ALA A 560 -25.23 -15.69 13.68
CA ALA A 560 -24.09 -14.78 13.55
C ALA A 560 -24.42 -13.34 14.02
N ASP A 561 -25.66 -12.87 13.78
CA ASP A 561 -26.11 -11.54 14.18
C ASP A 561 -26.74 -11.53 15.59
N SER A 562 -27.50 -12.56 15.94
CA SER A 562 -28.21 -12.61 17.20
C SER A 562 -27.39 -13.12 18.39
N VAL A 563 -26.31 -13.85 18.13
CA VAL A 563 -25.36 -14.37 19.12
C VAL A 563 -23.92 -14.04 18.69
N PRO A 564 -23.56 -12.76 18.60
CA PRO A 564 -22.25 -12.35 18.11
C PRO A 564 -21.15 -12.76 19.09
N ILE A 565 -19.99 -13.18 18.55
CA ILE A 565 -18.83 -13.62 19.33
C ILE A 565 -17.70 -12.58 19.31
N ALA A 566 -16.66 -12.80 20.10
CA ALA A 566 -15.42 -11.99 20.11
C ALA A 566 -15.64 -10.48 20.30
N GLN A 567 -16.68 -10.09 21.03
CA GLN A 567 -17.09 -8.70 21.16
C GLN A 567 -16.06 -7.79 21.87
N GLU A 568 -15.21 -8.36 22.73
CA GLU A 568 -14.10 -7.61 23.35
C GLU A 568 -13.06 -7.18 22.31
N LEU A 569 -12.73 -8.05 21.36
CA LEU A 569 -11.79 -7.73 20.26
C LEU A 569 -12.38 -6.64 19.35
N ARG A 570 -13.66 -6.78 19.01
CA ARG A 570 -14.39 -5.78 18.24
C ARG A 570 -14.39 -4.42 18.93
N GLN A 571 -14.71 -4.38 20.22
CA GLN A 571 -14.74 -3.13 21.00
C GLN A 571 -13.37 -2.45 21.02
N LYS A 572 -12.28 -3.23 21.15
CA LYS A 572 -10.92 -2.70 21.10
C LYS A 572 -10.57 -2.15 19.71
N ALA A 573 -10.90 -2.86 18.63
CA ALA A 573 -10.70 -2.34 17.27
C ALA A 573 -11.46 -1.02 17.05
N ILE A 574 -12.74 -0.98 17.43
CA ILE A 574 -13.58 0.23 17.35
C ILE A 574 -13.04 1.37 18.22
N PHE A 575 -12.55 1.10 19.41
CA PHE A 575 -11.92 2.11 20.26
C PHE A 575 -10.75 2.82 19.53
N TYR A 576 -9.83 2.08 18.93
CA TYR A 576 -8.72 2.67 18.17
C TYR A 576 -9.17 3.36 16.88
N ILE A 577 -10.20 2.85 16.22
CA ILE A 577 -10.84 3.52 15.08
C ILE A 577 -11.36 4.91 15.50
N ASP A 578 -12.04 5.02 16.66
CA ASP A 578 -12.58 6.27 17.17
C ASP A 578 -11.46 7.25 17.59
N GLU A 579 -10.37 6.75 18.19
CA GLU A 579 -9.19 7.57 18.52
C GLU A 579 -8.48 8.11 17.28
N LEU A 580 -8.38 7.32 16.21
CA LEU A 580 -7.80 7.73 14.93
C LEU A 580 -8.61 8.84 14.25
N PHE A 581 -9.95 8.78 14.32
CA PHE A 581 -10.77 9.89 13.83
C PHE A 581 -10.51 11.18 14.63
N LYS A 582 -10.41 11.10 15.96
CA LYS A 582 -10.16 12.27 16.83
C LYS A 582 -8.78 12.90 16.58
N SER A 583 -7.76 12.08 16.37
CA SER A 583 -6.36 12.55 16.29
C SER A 583 -5.95 13.01 14.90
N VAL A 584 -6.31 12.24 13.87
CA VAL A 584 -5.85 12.47 12.48
C VAL A 584 -6.98 12.55 11.46
N GLY A 585 -8.24 12.58 11.90
CA GLY A 585 -9.38 12.72 11.01
C GLY A 585 -9.62 11.50 10.10
N LEU A 586 -9.20 10.29 10.51
CA LEU A 586 -9.39 9.07 9.72
C LEU A 586 -10.87 8.69 9.67
N GLN A 587 -11.49 8.84 8.50
CA GLN A 587 -12.94 8.73 8.28
C GLN A 587 -13.30 7.28 7.93
N THR A 588 -13.57 6.48 8.94
CA THR A 588 -13.85 5.04 8.80
C THR A 588 -15.32 4.69 8.75
N SER A 589 -16.22 5.67 8.64
CA SER A 589 -17.66 5.49 8.53
C SER A 589 -18.31 6.65 7.78
N VAL A 590 -19.18 6.34 6.83
CA VAL A 590 -20.04 7.34 6.16
C VAL A 590 -21.03 7.93 7.16
N LYS A 591 -21.67 7.08 7.95
CA LYS A 591 -22.74 7.49 8.86
C LYS A 591 -22.23 8.27 10.09
N LEU A 592 -21.12 7.86 10.66
CA LEU A 592 -20.60 8.41 11.93
C LEU A 592 -19.61 9.54 11.72
N TYR A 593 -18.80 9.47 10.68
CA TYR A 593 -17.68 10.38 10.45
C TYR A 593 -17.76 11.15 9.13
N ASN A 594 -18.90 11.05 8.41
CA ASN A 594 -19.13 11.74 7.15
C ASN A 594 -18.05 11.44 6.09
N ALA A 595 -17.57 10.18 6.02
CA ALA A 595 -16.72 9.77 4.90
C ALA A 595 -17.42 10.04 3.56
N ALA A 596 -16.65 10.42 2.53
CA ALA A 596 -17.20 10.78 1.23
C ALA A 596 -17.90 9.63 0.49
N GLY A 597 -17.55 8.38 0.79
CA GLY A 597 -18.13 7.18 0.24
C GLY A 597 -17.73 5.95 1.05
N TYR A 598 -18.52 4.89 0.95
CA TYR A 598 -18.27 3.64 1.69
C TYR A 598 -16.94 2.99 1.31
N GLU A 599 -16.49 3.14 0.07
CA GLU A 599 -15.25 2.57 -0.42
C GLU A 599 -13.98 3.24 0.15
N ARG A 600 -14.09 4.40 0.80
CA ARG A 600 -12.96 5.21 1.26
C ARG A 600 -12.57 4.92 2.72
N GLY A 601 -12.01 3.73 2.97
CA GLY A 601 -11.49 3.39 4.29
C GLY A 601 -12.52 3.10 5.37
N CYS A 602 -13.78 2.81 5.01
CA CYS A 602 -14.90 2.70 5.94
C CYS A 602 -14.94 1.37 6.70
N VAL A 603 -13.83 0.95 7.29
CA VAL A 603 -13.74 -0.31 8.06
C VAL A 603 -14.82 -0.42 9.15
N ARG A 604 -15.22 0.68 9.78
CA ARG A 604 -16.26 0.67 10.80
C ARG A 604 -17.65 0.28 10.26
N ASP A 605 -17.93 0.60 9.00
CA ASP A 605 -19.17 0.23 8.34
C ASP A 605 -19.13 -1.22 7.80
N PHE A 606 -17.94 -1.74 7.46
CA PHE A 606 -17.76 -3.07 6.88
C PHE A 606 -17.38 -4.16 7.88
N ILE A 607 -16.84 -3.82 9.03
CA ILE A 607 -16.24 -4.76 9.99
C ILE A 607 -17.17 -5.92 10.40
N ASP A 608 -18.48 -5.71 10.35
CA ASP A 608 -19.51 -6.69 10.71
C ASP A 608 -20.19 -7.30 9.48
N TYR A 609 -19.71 -7.09 8.27
CA TYR A 609 -20.28 -7.69 7.06
C TYR A 609 -20.25 -9.21 7.14
N PRO A 610 -21.27 -9.90 6.55
CA PRO A 610 -21.37 -11.34 6.64
C PRO A 610 -20.14 -12.08 6.12
N LEU A 611 -19.64 -13.02 6.91
CA LEU A 611 -18.60 -13.97 6.52
C LEU A 611 -19.16 -15.36 6.18
N ASN A 612 -20.49 -15.48 6.13
CA ASN A 612 -21.26 -16.59 5.59
C ASN A 612 -22.22 -16.13 4.50
N ASN A 613 -22.88 -17.04 3.83
CA ASN A 613 -23.79 -16.75 2.72
C ASN A 613 -25.22 -16.36 3.14
N ARG A 614 -25.46 -15.80 4.36
CA ARG A 614 -26.83 -15.52 4.83
C ARG A 614 -27.63 -14.60 3.91
N TRP A 615 -27.01 -13.55 3.34
CA TRP A 615 -27.69 -12.67 2.41
C TRP A 615 -28.06 -13.35 1.08
N TRP A 616 -27.15 -14.20 0.56
CA TRP A 616 -27.43 -14.98 -0.62
C TRP A 616 -28.55 -16.01 -0.37
N LEU A 617 -28.56 -16.67 0.79
CA LEU A 617 -29.63 -17.60 1.18
C LEU A 617 -30.97 -16.89 1.30
N GLU A 618 -31.03 -15.67 1.83
CA GLU A 618 -32.25 -14.87 1.89
C GLU A 618 -32.82 -14.61 0.48
N ASP A 619 -31.97 -14.25 -0.47
CA ASP A 619 -32.40 -13.99 -1.84
C ASP A 619 -32.78 -15.27 -2.59
N GLU A 620 -32.00 -16.33 -2.43
CA GLU A 620 -32.36 -17.63 -3.04
C GLU A 620 -33.65 -18.22 -2.49
N PHE A 621 -33.85 -18.12 -1.18
CA PHE A 621 -35.08 -18.62 -0.56
C PHE A 621 -36.33 -17.85 -1.02
N LYS A 622 -36.24 -16.54 -1.28
CA LYS A 622 -37.34 -15.79 -1.94
C LYS A 622 -37.68 -16.39 -3.30
N LYS A 623 -36.66 -16.71 -4.12
CA LYS A 623 -36.87 -17.37 -5.43
C LYS A 623 -37.48 -18.75 -5.28
N VAL A 624 -37.06 -19.54 -4.27
CA VAL A 624 -37.63 -20.87 -4.00
C VAL A 624 -39.11 -20.79 -3.59
N LEU A 625 -39.48 -19.79 -2.79
CA LEU A 625 -40.88 -19.60 -2.37
C LEU A 625 -41.83 -19.31 -3.55
N GLU A 626 -41.33 -18.73 -4.65
CA GLU A 626 -42.09 -18.47 -5.87
C GLU A 626 -42.33 -19.73 -6.74
N MET A 627 -41.58 -20.84 -6.47
CA MET A 627 -41.71 -22.09 -7.20
C MET A 627 -43.02 -22.82 -6.86
N LYS A 628 -43.64 -23.49 -7.87
CA LYS A 628 -44.98 -24.04 -7.75
C LYS A 628 -45.03 -25.43 -7.15
N SER A 629 -44.00 -26.25 -7.38
CA SER A 629 -43.98 -27.62 -6.87
C SER A 629 -42.95 -27.84 -5.76
N GLU A 630 -43.27 -28.77 -4.86
CA GLU A 630 -42.35 -29.15 -3.79
C GLU A 630 -41.06 -29.77 -4.36
N GLU A 631 -41.17 -30.55 -5.45
CA GLU A 631 -40.07 -31.16 -6.15
C GLU A 631 -39.07 -30.09 -6.70
N GLU A 632 -39.60 -29.01 -7.32
CA GLU A 632 -38.80 -27.91 -7.81
C GLU A 632 -38.08 -27.20 -6.66
N LYS A 633 -38.79 -26.93 -5.56
CA LYS A 633 -38.21 -26.32 -4.34
C LYS A 633 -37.09 -27.17 -3.78
N VAL A 634 -37.31 -28.47 -3.56
CA VAL A 634 -36.30 -29.39 -3.04
C VAL A 634 -35.11 -29.48 -3.96
N ALA A 635 -35.30 -29.58 -5.27
CA ALA A 635 -34.17 -29.61 -6.22
C ALA A 635 -33.35 -28.32 -6.18
N ARG A 636 -34.02 -27.14 -6.04
CA ARG A 636 -33.29 -25.87 -5.89
C ARG A 636 -32.53 -25.79 -4.59
N LEU A 637 -33.10 -26.27 -3.47
CA LEU A 637 -32.38 -26.30 -2.18
C LEU A 637 -31.18 -27.26 -2.21
N ASP A 638 -31.32 -28.38 -2.93
CA ASP A 638 -30.19 -29.29 -3.15
C ASP A 638 -29.08 -28.64 -3.96
N PHE A 639 -29.42 -27.89 -5.00
CA PHE A 639 -28.45 -27.08 -5.76
C PHE A 639 -27.76 -26.04 -4.89
N ILE A 640 -28.49 -25.30 -4.05
CA ILE A 640 -27.93 -24.27 -3.14
C ILE A 640 -26.91 -24.90 -2.19
N ARG A 641 -27.28 -25.98 -1.49
CA ARG A 641 -26.40 -26.63 -0.51
C ARG A 641 -25.18 -27.31 -1.12
N THR A 642 -25.28 -27.75 -2.39
CA THR A 642 -24.19 -28.44 -3.11
C THR A 642 -23.42 -27.53 -4.06
N TYR A 643 -23.69 -26.24 -4.02
CA TYR A 643 -23.07 -25.26 -4.94
C TYR A 643 -21.52 -25.32 -4.90
N GLU A 644 -20.97 -25.45 -3.72
CA GLU A 644 -19.51 -25.55 -3.47
C GLU A 644 -19.00 -26.99 -3.34
N THR A 645 -19.90 -27.97 -3.30
CA THR A 645 -19.57 -29.39 -3.14
C THR A 645 -20.24 -30.23 -4.23
N PRO A 646 -19.76 -30.15 -5.48
CA PRO A 646 -20.45 -30.67 -6.65
C PRO A 646 -20.48 -32.22 -6.74
N GLY A 647 -19.94 -32.94 -5.77
CA GLY A 647 -19.96 -34.40 -5.67
C GLY A 647 -18.64 -35.08 -5.98
N GLU A 648 -18.61 -36.41 -5.84
CA GLU A 648 -17.40 -37.22 -5.94
C GLU A 648 -16.79 -37.16 -7.35
N GLY A 649 -15.47 -36.93 -7.40
CA GLY A 649 -14.69 -36.79 -8.64
C GLY A 649 -14.90 -35.45 -9.37
N SER A 650 -15.69 -34.55 -8.78
CA SER A 650 -15.84 -33.15 -9.25
C SER A 650 -15.08 -32.20 -8.32
N PHE A 651 -14.71 -31.06 -8.84
CA PHE A 651 -13.94 -30.04 -8.12
C PHE A 651 -14.64 -28.69 -8.18
N TYR A 652 -14.43 -27.87 -7.16
CA TYR A 652 -14.90 -26.48 -7.09
C TYR A 652 -13.84 -25.58 -6.50
N ASP A 653 -13.66 -24.41 -7.09
CA ASP A 653 -12.81 -23.35 -6.60
C ASP A 653 -13.49 -21.98 -6.67
N ASN A 654 -13.52 -21.28 -5.55
CA ASN A 654 -13.80 -19.87 -5.48
C ASN A 654 -12.47 -19.12 -5.77
N ILE A 655 -12.36 -18.53 -6.94
CA ILE A 655 -11.07 -18.07 -7.49
C ILE A 655 -10.39 -17.01 -6.63
N SER A 656 -11.16 -16.11 -6.02
CA SER A 656 -10.61 -15.03 -5.19
C SER A 656 -10.34 -15.45 -3.74
N SER A 657 -10.63 -16.69 -3.37
CA SER A 657 -10.43 -17.19 -2.01
C SER A 657 -9.02 -17.73 -1.80
N ALA A 658 -8.44 -17.45 -0.63
CA ALA A 658 -7.20 -18.10 -0.18
C ALA A 658 -7.38 -19.61 0.04
N ASP A 659 -8.62 -20.10 0.20
CA ASP A 659 -8.97 -21.52 0.32
C ASP A 659 -9.03 -22.26 -1.03
N ALA A 660 -8.90 -21.58 -2.18
CA ALA A 660 -8.97 -22.18 -3.50
C ALA A 660 -7.74 -23.08 -3.75
N LYS A 661 -7.89 -24.37 -3.51
CA LYS A 661 -6.79 -25.36 -3.46
C LYS A 661 -6.09 -25.56 -4.81
N HIS A 662 -6.81 -25.37 -5.89
CA HIS A 662 -6.28 -25.64 -7.24
C HIS A 662 -5.73 -24.38 -7.91
N VAL A 663 -5.96 -23.18 -7.35
CA VAL A 663 -5.37 -21.94 -7.86
C VAL A 663 -3.89 -21.90 -7.50
N ILE A 664 -3.03 -21.82 -8.53
CA ILE A 664 -1.57 -21.84 -8.38
C ILE A 664 -0.90 -20.50 -8.64
N SER A 665 -1.63 -19.48 -9.11
CA SER A 665 -1.12 -18.11 -9.24
C SER A 665 -0.96 -17.48 -7.85
N GLU A 666 0.16 -16.76 -7.65
CA GLU A 666 0.47 -16.10 -6.36
C GLU A 666 -0.22 -14.74 -6.22
N THR A 667 -0.52 -14.12 -7.35
CA THR A 667 -1.10 -12.76 -7.43
C THR A 667 -2.25 -12.73 -8.42
N ASP A 668 -3.13 -11.77 -8.25
CA ASP A 668 -4.26 -11.48 -9.13
C ASP A 668 -4.17 -10.05 -9.70
N ASP A 669 -4.89 -9.76 -10.77
CA ASP A 669 -4.96 -8.40 -11.34
C ASP A 669 -5.62 -7.44 -10.37
N ALA A 670 -6.89 -7.67 -10.09
CA ALA A 670 -7.66 -6.97 -9.08
C ALA A 670 -8.83 -7.85 -8.64
N ILE A 671 -9.14 -7.82 -7.38
CA ILE A 671 -10.32 -8.47 -6.83
C ILE A 671 -11.41 -7.41 -6.73
N ASP A 672 -12.59 -7.72 -7.23
CA ASP A 672 -13.72 -6.82 -7.16
C ASP A 672 -14.28 -6.75 -5.74
N TYR A 673 -14.38 -5.53 -5.22
CA TYR A 673 -14.95 -5.25 -3.90
C TYR A 673 -16.34 -4.60 -3.96
N LEU A 674 -16.82 -4.30 -5.17
CA LEU A 674 -18.13 -3.67 -5.38
C LEU A 674 -19.24 -4.71 -5.57
N TRP A 675 -19.05 -5.91 -5.06
CA TRP A 675 -20.01 -7.01 -5.19
C TRP A 675 -21.42 -6.65 -4.72
N GLU A 676 -21.56 -5.84 -3.70
CA GLU A 676 -22.84 -5.34 -3.21
C GLU A 676 -23.50 -4.33 -4.17
N ASN A 677 -22.71 -3.49 -4.82
CA ASN A 677 -23.19 -2.54 -5.82
C ASN A 677 -23.59 -3.23 -7.12
N ASP A 678 -23.00 -4.39 -7.40
CA ASP A 678 -23.34 -5.24 -8.53
C ASP A 678 -24.59 -6.12 -8.29
N GLY A 679 -25.21 -6.00 -7.10
CA GLY A 679 -26.38 -6.77 -6.71
C GLY A 679 -26.10 -8.19 -6.24
N TRP A 680 -24.85 -8.52 -5.93
CA TRP A 680 -24.47 -9.82 -5.41
C TRP A 680 -24.63 -9.86 -3.89
N SER A 681 -25.35 -10.85 -3.41
CA SER A 681 -25.57 -11.06 -1.98
C SER A 681 -24.71 -12.17 -1.36
N ARG A 682 -23.84 -12.79 -2.15
CA ARG A 682 -22.95 -13.86 -1.69
C ARG A 682 -21.64 -13.30 -1.20
N LYS A 683 -20.98 -14.00 -0.26
CA LYS A 683 -19.63 -13.71 0.20
C LYS A 683 -18.56 -14.10 -0.84
N ARG A 684 -18.70 -13.67 -2.08
CA ARG A 684 -17.79 -13.99 -3.17
C ARG A 684 -17.34 -12.74 -3.88
N LEU A 685 -16.05 -12.73 -4.17
CA LEU A 685 -15.42 -11.68 -4.94
C LEU A 685 -14.97 -12.26 -6.28
N SER A 686 -14.95 -11.43 -7.29
CA SER A 686 -14.45 -11.80 -8.62
C SER A 686 -13.03 -11.31 -8.83
N THR A 687 -12.27 -12.06 -9.62
CA THR A 687 -10.92 -11.67 -10.07
C THR A 687 -11.00 -11.19 -11.52
N GLN A 688 -10.41 -10.05 -11.81
CA GLN A 688 -10.33 -9.51 -13.16
C GLN A 688 -9.35 -10.32 -14.03
N LEU A 689 -9.60 -10.32 -15.34
CA LEU A 689 -8.78 -10.99 -16.33
C LEU A 689 -8.01 -9.97 -17.18
N PHE A 690 -6.79 -9.66 -16.79
CA PHE A 690 -5.96 -8.70 -17.53
C PHE A 690 -4.49 -9.15 -17.62
N GLN A 691 -3.64 -8.77 -16.68
CA GLN A 691 -2.19 -9.02 -16.72
C GLN A 691 -1.79 -10.25 -15.88
N PHE A 692 -2.37 -10.41 -14.69
CA PHE A 692 -2.11 -11.49 -13.75
C PHE A 692 -3.35 -12.37 -13.60
N GLN A 693 -3.61 -13.18 -14.62
CA GLN A 693 -4.80 -14.02 -14.66
C GLN A 693 -4.65 -15.23 -13.73
N PRO A 694 -5.76 -15.71 -13.11
CA PRO A 694 -5.71 -16.91 -12.30
C PRO A 694 -5.35 -18.14 -13.15
N GLU A 695 -4.49 -18.97 -12.58
CA GLU A 695 -4.14 -20.29 -13.14
C GLU A 695 -4.56 -21.37 -12.15
N LEU A 696 -5.19 -22.44 -12.65
CA LEU A 696 -5.61 -23.58 -11.83
C LEU A 696 -4.95 -24.87 -12.28
N GLN A 697 -4.61 -25.73 -11.32
CA GLN A 697 -4.02 -27.04 -11.56
C GLN A 697 -4.76 -28.13 -10.79
N TYR A 698 -5.30 -29.10 -11.50
CA TYR A 698 -5.94 -30.30 -10.98
C TYR A 698 -5.06 -31.51 -11.32
N ASN A 699 -4.88 -32.44 -10.37
CA ASN A 699 -3.97 -33.58 -10.54
C ASN A 699 -4.66 -34.95 -10.32
N GLU A 700 -5.96 -34.96 -10.07
CA GLU A 700 -6.70 -36.15 -9.61
C GLU A 700 -7.95 -36.46 -10.46
N LEU A 701 -7.94 -36.05 -11.77
CA LEU A 701 -9.05 -36.40 -12.65
C LEU A 701 -8.98 -37.86 -13.05
N ASP A 702 -10.16 -38.50 -13.16
CA ASP A 702 -10.27 -39.84 -13.73
C ASP A 702 -10.20 -39.75 -15.29
N PRO A 703 -9.16 -40.29 -15.93
CA PRO A 703 -8.99 -40.20 -17.38
C PRO A 703 -10.10 -40.90 -18.18
N ASN A 704 -10.86 -41.79 -17.53
CA ASN A 704 -11.94 -42.55 -18.17
C ASN A 704 -13.30 -41.85 -18.10
N SER A 705 -13.43 -40.80 -17.28
CA SER A 705 -14.67 -40.08 -17.08
C SER A 705 -14.80 -38.90 -18.04
N ASP A 706 -16.03 -38.49 -18.30
CA ASP A 706 -16.34 -37.27 -19.03
C ASP A 706 -16.42 -36.09 -18.05
N TYR A 707 -15.87 -34.96 -18.44
CA TYR A 707 -15.85 -33.76 -17.63
C TYR A 707 -16.44 -32.54 -18.35
N LEU A 708 -16.96 -31.63 -17.57
CA LEU A 708 -17.42 -30.31 -18.00
C LEU A 708 -16.77 -29.25 -17.10
N ILE A 709 -16.10 -28.28 -17.69
CA ILE A 709 -15.66 -27.10 -16.95
C ILE A 709 -16.79 -26.08 -16.99
N ARG A 710 -17.24 -25.61 -15.83
CA ARG A 710 -18.21 -24.54 -15.68
C ARG A 710 -17.55 -23.35 -15.00
N VAL A 711 -17.81 -22.15 -15.49
CA VAL A 711 -17.27 -20.90 -14.96
C VAL A 711 -18.41 -19.91 -14.74
N SER A 712 -18.40 -19.24 -13.59
CA SER A 712 -19.22 -18.06 -13.33
C SER A 712 -18.35 -16.79 -13.33
N GLY A 713 -18.97 -15.64 -13.54
CA GLY A 713 -18.32 -14.35 -13.57
C GLY A 713 -19.05 -13.37 -14.47
N TYR A 714 -18.42 -12.28 -14.82
CA TYR A 714 -18.98 -11.25 -15.68
C TYR A 714 -18.14 -11.06 -16.94
N GLY A 715 -18.78 -10.75 -18.07
CA GLY A 715 -18.08 -10.52 -19.32
C GLY A 715 -17.52 -11.80 -19.94
N GLU A 716 -16.43 -11.67 -20.68
CA GLU A 716 -15.81 -12.77 -21.40
C GLU A 716 -14.82 -13.55 -20.54
N ALA A 717 -14.83 -14.86 -20.65
CA ALA A 717 -13.85 -15.73 -20.02
C ALA A 717 -13.63 -16.95 -20.89
N LEU A 718 -12.83 -16.78 -21.94
CA LEU A 718 -12.37 -17.90 -22.76
C LEU A 718 -11.21 -18.60 -22.03
N LEU A 719 -11.24 -19.91 -22.00
CA LEU A 719 -10.24 -20.69 -21.27
C LEU A 719 -9.52 -21.71 -22.14
N ARG A 720 -8.34 -22.09 -21.67
CA ARG A 720 -7.52 -23.16 -22.18
C ARG A 720 -7.38 -24.28 -21.17
N ALA A 721 -7.51 -25.50 -21.66
CA ALA A 721 -7.20 -26.72 -20.93
C ALA A 721 -5.87 -27.26 -21.45
N ASN A 722 -4.85 -27.35 -20.61
CA ASN A 722 -3.50 -27.79 -21.00
C ASN A 722 -2.94 -27.05 -22.22
N GLY A 723 -3.26 -25.75 -22.35
CA GLY A 723 -2.83 -24.88 -23.45
C GLY A 723 -3.76 -24.89 -24.69
N GLU A 724 -4.70 -25.83 -24.82
CA GLU A 724 -5.67 -25.88 -25.90
C GLU A 724 -6.90 -25.05 -25.56
N ARG A 725 -7.31 -24.14 -26.48
CA ARG A 725 -8.51 -23.33 -26.32
C ARG A 725 -9.75 -24.19 -26.45
N LEU A 726 -10.63 -24.14 -25.46
CA LEU A 726 -11.90 -24.87 -25.49
C LEU A 726 -13.01 -24.07 -26.16
N THR A 727 -13.90 -24.79 -26.88
CA THR A 727 -15.13 -24.21 -27.44
C THR A 727 -16.27 -24.38 -26.44
N PRO A 728 -16.93 -23.30 -25.99
CA PRO A 728 -18.05 -23.40 -25.05
C PRO A 728 -19.30 -23.97 -25.72
N THR A 729 -20.07 -24.75 -24.97
CA THR A 729 -21.43 -25.18 -25.34
C THR A 729 -22.52 -24.28 -24.76
N LYS A 730 -22.20 -23.54 -23.70
CA LYS A 730 -23.00 -22.47 -23.11
C LYS A 730 -22.07 -21.30 -22.82
N TYR A 731 -22.50 -20.07 -23.17
CA TYR A 731 -21.66 -18.87 -22.99
C TYR A 731 -22.49 -17.65 -22.65
N GLU A 732 -22.86 -17.53 -21.37
CA GLU A 732 -23.62 -16.41 -20.84
C GLU A 732 -22.67 -15.45 -20.10
N LYS A 733 -22.80 -14.14 -20.33
CA LYS A 733 -21.82 -13.12 -19.88
C LYS A 733 -22.30 -12.32 -18.66
N GLY A 734 -23.53 -12.55 -18.17
CA GLY A 734 -24.07 -11.86 -17.02
C GLY A 734 -23.58 -12.42 -15.69
N PHE A 735 -23.75 -11.64 -14.63
CA PHE A 735 -23.49 -12.10 -13.26
C PHE A 735 -24.29 -13.35 -12.92
N GLU A 736 -23.71 -14.26 -12.17
CA GLU A 736 -24.29 -15.55 -11.76
C GLU A 736 -24.74 -16.47 -12.92
N GLN A 737 -24.43 -16.10 -14.15
CA GLN A 737 -24.66 -16.94 -15.33
C GLN A 737 -23.42 -17.78 -15.61
N PHE A 738 -23.63 -18.89 -16.32
CA PHE A 738 -22.59 -19.87 -16.53
C PHE A 738 -22.06 -19.89 -17.96
N LYS A 739 -20.75 -20.12 -18.05
CA LYS A 739 -20.06 -20.56 -19.26
C LYS A 739 -19.68 -22.01 -19.05
N GLU A 740 -19.96 -22.87 -20.06
CA GLU A 740 -19.71 -24.32 -19.96
C GLU A 740 -18.88 -24.81 -21.13
N PHE A 741 -17.82 -25.52 -20.80
CA PHE A 741 -16.82 -26.01 -21.74
C PHE A 741 -16.66 -27.52 -21.60
N PRO A 742 -17.09 -28.35 -22.56
CA PRO A 742 -16.82 -29.77 -22.56
C PRO A 742 -15.31 -30.04 -22.57
N LEU A 743 -14.84 -30.96 -21.74
CA LEU A 743 -13.46 -31.33 -21.65
C LEU A 743 -13.24 -32.68 -22.35
N SER A 744 -12.37 -32.70 -23.34
CA SER A 744 -12.00 -33.93 -24.04
C SER A 744 -11.14 -34.83 -23.15
N LYS A 745 -11.42 -36.14 -23.16
CA LYS A 745 -10.58 -37.16 -22.48
C LYS A 745 -9.12 -37.14 -22.94
N GLU A 746 -8.90 -36.74 -24.18
CA GLU A 746 -7.55 -36.61 -24.74
C GLU A 746 -6.68 -35.63 -23.98
N LEU A 747 -7.28 -34.55 -23.45
CA LEU A 747 -6.59 -33.50 -22.68
C LEU A 747 -6.27 -33.92 -21.25
N ILE A 748 -6.90 -34.99 -20.72
CA ILE A 748 -6.74 -35.43 -19.32
C ILE A 748 -6.24 -36.87 -19.20
N LYS A 749 -5.55 -37.41 -20.24
CA LYS A 749 -5.06 -38.79 -20.25
C LYS A 749 -4.17 -39.17 -19.07
N ASP A 750 -3.45 -38.21 -18.51
CA ASP A 750 -2.57 -38.36 -17.36
C ASP A 750 -3.24 -38.00 -16.04
N GLY A 751 -4.54 -37.75 -16.05
CA GLY A 751 -5.29 -37.32 -14.87
C GLY A 751 -5.03 -35.87 -14.44
N LYS A 752 -4.36 -35.07 -15.30
CA LYS A 752 -4.00 -33.68 -14.97
C LYS A 752 -4.72 -32.69 -15.86
N LEU A 753 -5.04 -31.55 -15.30
CA LEU A 753 -5.67 -30.45 -16.01
C LEU A 753 -5.11 -29.12 -15.50
N LYS A 754 -4.48 -28.35 -16.39
CA LYS A 754 -4.16 -26.96 -16.13
C LYS A 754 -5.17 -26.07 -16.87
N ILE A 755 -5.83 -25.18 -16.13
CA ILE A 755 -6.74 -24.17 -16.68
C ILE A 755 -6.05 -22.82 -16.65
N THR A 756 -6.08 -22.12 -17.78
CA THR A 756 -5.69 -20.72 -17.93
C THR A 756 -6.77 -19.97 -18.69
N PHE A 757 -6.83 -18.65 -18.54
CA PHE A 757 -7.79 -17.81 -19.23
C PHE A 757 -7.09 -17.02 -20.34
N ASP A 758 -7.75 -16.85 -21.47
CA ASP A 758 -7.30 -15.92 -22.50
C ASP A 758 -7.75 -14.51 -22.12
N LYS A 759 -6.96 -13.52 -22.49
CA LYS A 759 -7.37 -12.12 -22.40
C LYS A 759 -8.64 -11.95 -23.25
N PRO A 760 -9.70 -11.41 -22.67
CA PRO A 760 -10.98 -11.31 -23.38
C PRO A 760 -10.91 -10.38 -24.58
N ASP A 761 -10.11 -9.32 -24.47
CA ASP A 761 -9.96 -8.29 -25.48
C ASP A 761 -8.51 -7.81 -25.53
N GLU A 762 -7.81 -8.15 -26.62
CA GLU A 762 -6.44 -7.70 -26.84
C GLU A 762 -6.34 -6.21 -27.19
N GLU A 763 -7.45 -5.52 -27.46
CA GLU A 763 -7.47 -4.09 -27.74
C GLU A 763 -7.35 -3.26 -26.46
N HIS A 764 -7.83 -3.77 -25.33
CA HIS A 764 -7.72 -3.09 -24.04
C HIS A 764 -6.37 -3.36 -23.38
N LEU A 765 -5.59 -2.30 -23.19
CA LEU A 765 -4.27 -2.35 -22.54
C LEU A 765 -4.29 -1.88 -21.07
N ASN A 766 -5.46 -1.88 -20.45
CA ASN A 766 -5.62 -1.44 -19.07
C ASN A 766 -6.51 -2.41 -18.25
N TRP A 767 -6.39 -2.33 -16.94
CA TRP A 767 -7.07 -3.23 -15.99
C TRP A 767 -8.56 -2.91 -15.78
N ARG A 768 -9.09 -1.86 -16.37
CA ARG A 768 -10.53 -1.52 -16.31
C ARG A 768 -11.42 -2.46 -17.10
N GLN A 769 -10.86 -3.48 -17.72
CA GLN A 769 -11.65 -4.52 -18.34
C GLN A 769 -12.64 -5.11 -17.35
N GLN A 770 -13.87 -5.25 -17.82
CA GLN A 770 -14.96 -5.73 -16.98
C GLN A 770 -15.04 -7.26 -16.90
N SER A 771 -14.21 -7.98 -17.65
CA SER A 771 -14.22 -9.45 -17.62
C SER A 771 -13.65 -9.98 -16.32
N ARG A 772 -14.43 -10.83 -15.65
CA ARG A 772 -14.16 -11.31 -14.29
C ARG A 772 -14.55 -12.77 -14.14
N VAL A 773 -13.84 -13.50 -13.32
CA VAL A 773 -14.12 -14.88 -12.92
C VAL A 773 -14.33 -14.95 -11.42
N THR A 774 -15.37 -15.65 -11.00
CA THR A 774 -15.72 -15.85 -9.58
C THR A 774 -15.50 -17.30 -9.17
N ASP A 775 -16.20 -18.25 -9.83
CA ASP A 775 -16.18 -19.66 -9.48
C ASP A 775 -15.77 -20.51 -10.70
N VAL A 776 -15.05 -21.59 -10.44
CA VAL A 776 -14.75 -22.64 -11.42
C VAL A 776 -15.13 -24.00 -10.86
N TRP A 777 -15.87 -24.76 -11.67
CA TRP A 777 -16.16 -26.18 -11.39
C TRP A 777 -15.53 -27.04 -12.47
N VAL A 778 -14.98 -28.17 -12.08
CA VAL A 778 -14.64 -29.29 -12.95
C VAL A 778 -15.57 -30.42 -12.61
N LEU A 779 -16.66 -30.57 -13.37
CA LEU A 779 -17.78 -31.46 -13.08
C LEU A 779 -17.60 -32.80 -13.79
N ARG A 780 -17.55 -33.90 -13.06
CA ARG A 780 -17.65 -35.26 -13.56
C ARG A 780 -19.07 -35.54 -14.02
N LYS A 781 -19.23 -36.04 -15.27
CA LYS A 781 -20.52 -36.40 -15.85
C LYS A 781 -20.88 -37.85 -15.56
#